data_c6e1582caa7e2da73373fbab0865319a
#
_entry.id   c6e1582caa7e2da73373fbab0865319a
#
_cell.length_a   1.000
_cell.length_b   1.000
_cell.length_c   1.000
_cell.angle_alpha   90.00
_cell.angle_beta   90.00
_cell.angle_gamma   90.00
#
_symmetry.space_group_name_H-M   'P 1'
#
loop_
_entity.id
_entity.type
_entity.pdbx_description
1 polymer ?
#
loop_
_entity_poly.entity_id
_entity_poly.type
_entity_poly.pdbx_seq_one_letter_code
_entity_poly.pdbx_strand_id
1 'polypeptide(L)'
;MSIDPNIKILLVEDAGTMRKMEAKILGQAGFGNIVEAVDGRDAVAKLERDGEIDLVISDWSMPNMDGLQLVQWLRGQEKFKNTPFLMATGHGDKEYVAKALEGGANGVVAKPFTPDELKCAMEAAFGIEQKAAPKVDEGPKVSREGKVNLKMAHIQITDHLALGALKHRIATGEENPTHFSLETRCLASWNPVQAALESGEVDGALILAPAAMDLFSYDVPLKLVLFAHRNGSICVRNRQGKYIKPYQQFFKHKTFYIPHKMSIHNMLAHMYFTQMGLRPGVAGKEAVNVLFDVVPPVAMPEFLRDNHEACGFLVAEPIGSRAIAAGIAEKQFLSSEIWDRHPCCVVVFREEIIEKYPEAVQEFTNLMVAAGRSIKENINQSAEIAVNFLDPEGKIGLSPELLKGVLSDPEGIVYDDLYPVRDDLETIQDYMVNKMEIGKTIDLGAFIDTRFADQACREGGPGAARTEGGRPGSALKLQEFKEKQALASREGKYLVFALGSERYGIGILDVREIIGMMGIHELPHMPPFFKGVINLRDRVIPVLDLRLKFSMEATAYNARTCIIIVEISGVRGSTLTGIIVDSVSEVVNIHDDQVEDAPAFGSGAESSMILGMAKLKEGVTILLDIDRLMHTHEAVEMAAATGAAEEVF
;
A
#
# COMPACT_ATOMS: atom_id res chain seq x y z
N MET A 1 -9.18 -3.07 -38.76
CA MET A 1 -9.59 -1.62 -38.77
C MET A 1 -9.18 -1.05 -37.45
N SER A 2 -8.61 0.13 -37.40
CA SER A 2 -8.28 0.82 -36.13
C SER A 2 -9.46 1.72 -35.75
N ILE A 3 -9.66 1.97 -34.46
CA ILE A 3 -10.63 2.93 -33.95
C ILE A 3 -10.26 4.34 -34.43
N ASP A 4 -11.26 5.14 -34.83
CA ASP A 4 -11.03 6.55 -35.17
C ASP A 4 -10.54 7.31 -33.91
N PRO A 5 -9.39 7.97 -33.92
CA PRO A 5 -8.88 8.73 -32.77
C PRO A 5 -9.80 9.87 -32.30
N ASN A 6 -10.74 10.30 -33.13
CA ASN A 6 -11.65 11.43 -32.85
C ASN A 6 -12.96 11.01 -32.18
N ILE A 7 -13.18 9.71 -31.92
CA ILE A 7 -14.40 9.25 -31.23
C ILE A 7 -14.61 10.02 -29.94
N LYS A 8 -15.88 10.29 -29.63
CA LYS A 8 -16.29 10.96 -28.40
C LYS A 8 -16.54 9.93 -27.31
N ILE A 9 -15.70 9.94 -26.29
CA ILE A 9 -15.70 8.98 -25.18
C ILE A 9 -16.33 9.63 -23.96
N LEU A 10 -17.33 8.98 -23.38
CA LEU A 10 -17.85 9.32 -22.05
C LEU A 10 -17.13 8.47 -21.00
N LEU A 11 -16.28 9.11 -20.22
CA LEU A 11 -15.53 8.50 -19.12
C LEU A 11 -16.27 8.76 -17.80
N VAL A 12 -16.71 7.68 -17.14
CA VAL A 12 -17.51 7.73 -15.92
C VAL A 12 -16.75 7.09 -14.76
N GLU A 13 -16.37 7.92 -13.80
CA GLU A 13 -15.53 7.52 -12.65
C GLU A 13 -15.78 8.50 -11.50
N ASP A 14 -16.12 8.03 -10.32
CA ASP A 14 -16.46 8.88 -9.17
C ASP A 14 -15.19 9.49 -8.53
N ALA A 15 -14.11 8.74 -8.45
CA ALA A 15 -12.85 9.21 -7.92
C ALA A 15 -12.16 10.18 -8.88
N GLY A 16 -12.17 11.48 -8.57
CA GLY A 16 -11.62 12.53 -9.44
C GLY A 16 -10.17 12.32 -9.85
N THR A 17 -9.36 11.66 -9.00
CA THR A 17 -7.97 11.30 -9.29
C THR A 17 -7.89 10.19 -10.34
N MET A 18 -8.70 9.13 -10.16
CA MET A 18 -8.76 8.01 -11.11
C MET A 18 -9.27 8.48 -12.46
N ARG A 19 -10.31 9.30 -12.49
CA ARG A 19 -10.87 9.89 -13.71
C ARG A 19 -9.83 10.67 -14.52
N LYS A 20 -9.04 11.52 -13.85
CA LYS A 20 -7.91 12.25 -14.50
C LYS A 20 -6.84 11.31 -15.03
N MET A 21 -6.57 10.23 -14.31
CA MET A 21 -5.63 9.20 -14.73
C MET A 21 -6.10 8.49 -15.99
N GLU A 22 -7.32 8.01 -15.98
CA GLU A 22 -7.92 7.30 -17.11
C GLU A 22 -8.00 8.21 -18.33
N ALA A 23 -8.35 9.49 -18.15
CA ALA A 23 -8.30 10.49 -19.22
C ALA A 23 -6.87 10.68 -19.77
N LYS A 24 -5.84 10.66 -18.93
CA LYS A 24 -4.44 10.72 -19.36
C LYS A 24 -4.02 9.47 -20.12
N ILE A 25 -4.44 8.28 -19.67
CA ILE A 25 -4.19 7.00 -20.35
C ILE A 25 -4.87 6.99 -21.72
N LEU A 26 -6.12 7.44 -21.82
CA LEU A 26 -6.82 7.62 -23.08
C LEU A 26 -6.06 8.55 -24.03
N GLY A 27 -5.56 9.69 -23.51
CA GLY A 27 -4.72 10.61 -24.27
C GLY A 27 -3.44 9.96 -24.79
N GLN A 28 -2.77 9.13 -23.98
CA GLN A 28 -1.59 8.37 -24.39
C GLN A 28 -1.91 7.29 -25.44
N ALA A 29 -3.12 6.70 -25.35
CA ALA A 29 -3.64 5.76 -26.35
C ALA A 29 -4.08 6.45 -27.67
N GLY A 30 -4.06 7.77 -27.73
CA GLY A 30 -4.38 8.59 -28.90
C GLY A 30 -5.80 9.13 -28.94
N PHE A 31 -6.56 9.08 -27.84
CA PHE A 31 -7.96 9.54 -27.76
C PHE A 31 -8.05 10.80 -26.88
N GLY A 32 -8.38 11.94 -27.49
CA GLY A 32 -8.43 13.23 -26.78
C GLY A 32 -9.83 13.82 -26.61
N ASN A 33 -10.85 13.26 -27.24
CA ASN A 33 -12.22 13.79 -27.19
C ASN A 33 -13.01 13.11 -26.06
N ILE A 34 -12.77 13.53 -24.81
CA ILE A 34 -13.26 12.91 -23.59
C ILE A 34 -14.28 13.83 -22.92
N VAL A 35 -15.44 13.28 -22.60
CA VAL A 35 -16.45 13.87 -21.72
C VAL A 35 -16.41 13.12 -20.40
N GLU A 36 -16.13 13.84 -19.30
CA GLU A 36 -16.03 13.23 -17.98
C GLU A 36 -17.39 13.25 -17.26
N ALA A 37 -17.73 12.20 -16.52
CA ALA A 37 -18.87 12.13 -15.61
C ALA A 37 -18.44 11.56 -14.25
N VAL A 38 -19.09 12.02 -13.17
CA VAL A 38 -18.73 11.67 -11.79
C VAL A 38 -19.48 10.46 -11.23
N ASP A 39 -20.58 10.05 -11.88
CA ASP A 39 -21.36 8.85 -11.57
C ASP A 39 -22.31 8.50 -12.72
N GLY A 40 -23.05 7.40 -12.57
CA GLY A 40 -24.00 6.97 -13.60
C GLY A 40 -25.12 7.96 -13.87
N ARG A 41 -25.58 8.74 -12.88
CA ARG A 41 -26.63 9.76 -13.09
C ARG A 41 -26.12 10.96 -13.87
N ASP A 42 -24.91 11.43 -13.56
CA ASP A 42 -24.27 12.49 -14.34
C ASP A 42 -23.98 12.03 -15.78
N ALA A 43 -23.62 10.75 -15.95
CA ALA A 43 -23.44 10.13 -17.24
C ALA A 43 -24.74 10.13 -18.06
N VAL A 44 -25.88 9.74 -17.46
CA VAL A 44 -27.21 9.80 -18.10
C VAL A 44 -27.54 11.23 -18.53
N ALA A 45 -27.37 12.21 -17.65
CA ALA A 45 -27.65 13.61 -17.99
C ALA A 45 -26.80 14.10 -19.17
N LYS A 46 -25.54 13.67 -19.27
CA LYS A 46 -24.66 14.01 -20.40
C LYS A 46 -25.02 13.30 -21.68
N LEU A 47 -25.40 12.01 -21.62
CA LEU A 47 -25.91 11.26 -22.77
C LEU A 47 -27.19 11.89 -23.35
N GLU A 48 -28.13 12.30 -22.51
CA GLU A 48 -29.35 12.96 -22.94
C GLU A 48 -29.11 14.34 -23.55
N ARG A 49 -28.19 15.11 -22.98
CA ARG A 49 -27.84 16.47 -23.44
C ARG A 49 -27.07 16.46 -24.75
N ASP A 50 -25.97 15.67 -24.81
CA ASP A 50 -24.97 15.75 -25.88
C ASP A 50 -25.27 14.78 -27.03
N GLY A 51 -26.01 13.69 -26.80
CA GLY A 51 -26.58 12.80 -27.79
C GLY A 51 -25.65 12.02 -28.72
N GLU A 52 -24.39 12.40 -28.83
CA GLU A 52 -23.39 11.82 -29.74
C GLU A 52 -22.19 11.34 -28.94
N ILE A 53 -22.36 10.22 -28.24
CA ILE A 53 -21.27 9.50 -27.55
C ILE A 53 -21.02 8.21 -28.31
N ASP A 54 -19.77 7.99 -28.73
CA ASP A 54 -19.36 6.83 -29.52
C ASP A 54 -18.97 5.64 -28.64
N LEU A 55 -18.50 5.89 -27.40
CA LEU A 55 -18.09 4.90 -26.44
C LEU A 55 -18.35 5.38 -25.02
N VAL A 56 -18.86 4.52 -24.16
CA VAL A 56 -18.92 4.74 -22.72
C VAL A 56 -17.87 3.84 -22.05
N ILE A 57 -17.00 4.43 -21.24
CA ILE A 57 -16.09 3.72 -20.32
C ILE A 57 -16.54 4.07 -18.91
N SER A 58 -16.94 3.07 -18.12
CA SER A 58 -17.51 3.32 -16.80
C SER A 58 -16.88 2.46 -15.74
N ASP A 59 -16.56 3.07 -14.60
CA ASP A 59 -16.27 2.30 -13.39
C ASP A 59 -17.49 1.47 -12.98
N TRP A 60 -17.20 0.36 -12.28
CA TRP A 60 -18.23 -0.52 -11.74
C TRP A 60 -18.91 0.10 -10.53
N SER A 61 -18.13 0.53 -9.53
CA SER A 61 -18.60 0.91 -8.19
C SER A 61 -18.65 2.42 -8.03
N MET A 62 -19.79 3.02 -8.26
CA MET A 62 -20.01 4.45 -8.13
C MET A 62 -21.24 4.75 -7.27
N PRO A 63 -21.28 5.91 -6.57
CA PRO A 63 -22.46 6.34 -5.83
C PRO A 63 -23.65 6.66 -6.78
N ASN A 64 -24.84 6.75 -6.24
CA ASN A 64 -26.09 7.13 -6.91
C ASN A 64 -26.57 6.19 -8.02
N MET A 65 -25.70 5.80 -8.95
CA MET A 65 -25.96 4.84 -10.02
C MET A 65 -24.62 4.19 -10.39
N ASP A 66 -24.50 2.89 -10.16
CA ASP A 66 -23.31 2.11 -10.48
C ASP A 66 -23.19 1.80 -12.00
N GLY A 67 -22.04 1.26 -12.41
CA GLY A 67 -21.77 0.97 -13.83
C GLY A 67 -22.69 -0.09 -14.42
N LEU A 68 -23.13 -1.09 -13.61
CA LEU A 68 -24.07 -2.11 -14.06
C LEU A 68 -25.47 -1.51 -14.30
N GLN A 69 -25.94 -0.67 -13.39
CA GLN A 69 -27.19 0.06 -13.55
C GLN A 69 -27.14 1.00 -14.76
N LEU A 70 -26.00 1.67 -14.99
CA LEU A 70 -25.79 2.56 -16.13
C LEU A 70 -25.89 1.80 -17.47
N VAL A 71 -25.20 0.66 -17.61
CA VAL A 71 -25.26 -0.13 -18.85
C VAL A 71 -26.67 -0.70 -19.10
N GLN A 72 -27.35 -1.17 -18.06
CA GLN A 72 -28.72 -1.66 -18.16
C GLN A 72 -29.68 -0.55 -18.58
N TRP A 73 -29.56 0.67 -18.02
CA TRP A 73 -30.31 1.84 -18.44
C TRP A 73 -30.04 2.14 -19.92
N LEU A 74 -28.77 2.15 -20.33
CA LEU A 74 -28.37 2.46 -21.72
C LEU A 74 -28.94 1.46 -22.72
N ARG A 75 -28.95 0.16 -22.37
CA ARG A 75 -29.59 -0.88 -23.22
C ARG A 75 -31.12 -0.76 -23.31
N GLY A 76 -31.75 -0.15 -22.31
CA GLY A 76 -33.20 0.15 -22.33
C GLY A 76 -33.59 1.36 -23.18
N GLN A 77 -32.63 2.17 -23.65
CA GLN A 77 -32.91 3.38 -24.44
C GLN A 77 -32.73 3.12 -25.95
N GLU A 78 -33.77 3.26 -26.77
CA GLU A 78 -33.68 3.06 -28.22
C GLU A 78 -32.54 3.85 -28.88
N LYS A 79 -32.27 5.06 -28.38
CA LYS A 79 -31.24 5.95 -28.91
C LYS A 79 -29.81 5.45 -28.62
N PHE A 80 -29.59 4.78 -27.48
CA PHE A 80 -28.28 4.45 -26.99
C PHE A 80 -28.00 2.94 -26.90
N LYS A 81 -28.97 2.09 -27.16
CA LYS A 81 -28.89 0.63 -26.99
C LYS A 81 -27.72 -0.04 -27.71
N ASN A 82 -27.21 0.58 -28.78
CA ASN A 82 -26.10 0.08 -29.57
C ASN A 82 -24.77 0.80 -29.27
N THR A 83 -24.75 1.79 -28.39
CA THR A 83 -23.53 2.48 -28.02
C THR A 83 -22.59 1.49 -27.33
N PRO A 84 -21.34 1.30 -27.80
CA PRO A 84 -20.34 0.48 -27.15
C PRO A 84 -20.14 0.90 -25.69
N PHE A 85 -20.06 -0.09 -24.82
CA PHE A 85 -19.89 0.11 -23.39
C PHE A 85 -18.76 -0.79 -22.87
N LEU A 86 -17.72 -0.17 -22.33
CA LEU A 86 -16.60 -0.84 -21.69
C LEU A 86 -16.69 -0.64 -20.19
N MET A 87 -16.79 -1.74 -19.45
CA MET A 87 -16.77 -1.71 -17.98
C MET A 87 -15.32 -1.72 -17.50
N ALA A 88 -14.92 -0.69 -16.79
CA ALA A 88 -13.63 -0.63 -16.10
C ALA A 88 -13.84 -1.08 -14.66
N THR A 89 -13.16 -2.12 -14.20
CA THR A 89 -13.37 -2.68 -12.87
C THR A 89 -12.08 -2.90 -12.13
N GLY A 90 -12.07 -2.56 -10.84
CA GLY A 90 -10.99 -2.96 -9.92
C GLY A 90 -11.11 -4.42 -9.44
N HIS A 91 -12.15 -5.14 -9.89
CA HIS A 91 -12.39 -6.55 -9.61
C HIS A 91 -12.19 -7.34 -10.90
N GLY A 92 -11.05 -8.03 -11.03
CA GLY A 92 -10.76 -8.93 -12.15
C GLY A 92 -11.45 -10.30 -12.06
N ASP A 93 -12.33 -10.49 -11.07
CA ASP A 93 -12.99 -11.76 -10.80
C ASP A 93 -13.91 -12.17 -11.93
N LYS A 94 -13.85 -13.45 -12.35
CA LYS A 94 -14.66 -14.02 -13.43
C LYS A 94 -16.17 -13.78 -13.23
N GLU A 95 -16.62 -13.74 -11.98
CA GLU A 95 -18.03 -13.48 -11.64
C GLU A 95 -18.45 -12.04 -11.99
N TYR A 96 -17.59 -11.05 -11.74
CA TYR A 96 -17.86 -9.65 -12.10
C TYR A 96 -17.82 -9.44 -13.62
N VAL A 97 -16.87 -10.08 -14.30
CA VAL A 97 -16.78 -10.04 -15.77
C VAL A 97 -18.06 -10.64 -16.39
N ALA A 98 -18.51 -11.80 -15.90
CA ALA A 98 -19.74 -12.44 -16.37
C ALA A 98 -20.96 -11.53 -16.15
N LYS A 99 -21.12 -10.97 -14.95
CA LYS A 99 -22.21 -10.04 -14.63
C LYS A 99 -22.23 -8.77 -15.52
N ALA A 100 -21.06 -8.22 -15.84
CA ALA A 100 -20.96 -7.07 -16.74
C ALA A 100 -21.47 -7.39 -18.14
N LEU A 101 -21.01 -8.52 -18.69
CA LEU A 101 -21.40 -8.98 -20.04
C LEU A 101 -22.88 -9.36 -20.09
N GLU A 102 -23.40 -10.06 -19.08
CA GLU A 102 -24.84 -10.35 -18.95
C GLU A 102 -25.68 -9.07 -18.81
N GLY A 103 -25.15 -8.05 -18.13
CA GLY A 103 -25.75 -6.73 -18.00
C GLY A 103 -25.77 -5.90 -19.29
N GLY A 104 -25.05 -6.36 -20.34
CA GLY A 104 -25.03 -5.73 -21.66
C GLY A 104 -23.77 -4.92 -21.97
N ALA A 105 -22.70 -5.02 -21.17
CA ALA A 105 -21.40 -4.45 -21.53
C ALA A 105 -20.82 -5.17 -22.76
N ASN A 106 -20.12 -4.43 -23.63
CA ASN A 106 -19.45 -4.99 -24.82
C ASN A 106 -18.06 -5.52 -24.51
N GLY A 107 -17.49 -5.13 -23.37
CA GLY A 107 -16.21 -5.58 -22.89
C GLY A 107 -15.97 -5.16 -21.44
N VAL A 108 -14.94 -5.74 -20.86
CA VAL A 108 -14.48 -5.40 -19.50
C VAL A 108 -12.98 -5.18 -19.55
N VAL A 109 -12.47 -4.18 -18.82
CA VAL A 109 -11.05 -3.95 -18.61
C VAL A 109 -10.77 -3.88 -17.12
N ALA A 110 -9.79 -4.64 -16.66
CA ALA A 110 -9.38 -4.65 -15.25
C ALA A 110 -8.47 -3.46 -14.94
N LYS A 111 -8.78 -2.71 -13.90
CA LYS A 111 -7.94 -1.63 -13.38
C LYS A 111 -6.84 -2.20 -12.47
N PRO A 112 -5.62 -1.68 -12.51
CA PRO A 112 -5.13 -0.63 -13.41
C PRO A 112 -4.80 -1.19 -14.80
N PHE A 113 -5.03 -0.41 -15.84
CA PHE A 113 -4.74 -0.77 -17.23
C PHE A 113 -3.71 0.18 -17.86
N THR A 114 -2.99 -0.32 -18.83
CA THR A 114 -2.07 0.45 -19.68
C THR A 114 -2.80 1.06 -20.89
N PRO A 115 -2.20 2.04 -21.60
CA PRO A 115 -2.77 2.56 -22.85
C PRO A 115 -3.05 1.47 -23.89
N ASP A 116 -2.18 0.47 -23.99
CA ASP A 116 -2.33 -0.63 -24.97
C ASP A 116 -3.44 -1.60 -24.56
N GLU A 117 -3.55 -1.96 -23.27
CA GLU A 117 -4.65 -2.78 -22.74
C GLU A 117 -5.99 -2.12 -22.92
N LEU A 118 -6.08 -0.82 -22.60
CA LEU A 118 -7.31 -0.05 -22.79
C LEU A 118 -7.72 0.01 -24.25
N LYS A 119 -6.77 0.29 -25.15
CA LYS A 119 -7.00 0.32 -26.59
C LYS A 119 -7.48 -1.04 -27.10
N CYS A 120 -6.88 -2.12 -26.64
CA CYS A 120 -7.25 -3.49 -26.96
C CYS A 120 -8.70 -3.79 -26.51
N ALA A 121 -9.06 -3.43 -25.28
CA ALA A 121 -10.42 -3.60 -24.77
C ALA A 121 -11.45 -2.74 -25.52
N MET A 122 -11.08 -1.52 -25.91
CA MET A 122 -11.92 -0.66 -26.74
C MET A 122 -12.15 -1.27 -28.13
N GLU A 123 -11.09 -1.82 -28.79
CA GLU A 123 -11.22 -2.49 -30.08
C GLU A 123 -12.17 -3.68 -30.00
N ALA A 124 -12.07 -4.48 -28.92
CA ALA A 124 -13.00 -5.57 -28.67
C ALA A 124 -14.44 -5.09 -28.46
N ALA A 125 -14.64 -3.98 -27.73
CA ALA A 125 -15.96 -3.40 -27.49
C ALA A 125 -16.63 -2.90 -28.79
N PHE A 126 -15.83 -2.46 -29.77
CA PHE A 126 -16.33 -2.09 -31.11
C PHE A 126 -16.53 -3.31 -32.03
N GLY A 127 -16.29 -4.54 -31.56
CA GLY A 127 -16.38 -5.76 -32.38
C GLY A 127 -15.33 -5.79 -33.50
N ILE A 128 -14.27 -5.02 -33.35
CA ILE A 128 -13.10 -5.12 -34.24
C ILE A 128 -12.40 -6.42 -33.85
N GLU A 129 -12.56 -7.45 -34.70
CA GLU A 129 -11.78 -8.65 -34.55
C GLU A 129 -10.31 -8.26 -34.53
N GLN A 130 -9.72 -8.38 -33.35
CA GLN A 130 -8.26 -8.37 -33.30
C GLN A 130 -7.83 -9.48 -34.23
N LYS A 131 -7.11 -9.14 -35.29
CA LYS A 131 -6.17 -10.12 -35.84
C LYS A 131 -5.36 -10.52 -34.60
N ALA A 132 -5.64 -11.74 -34.11
CA ALA A 132 -4.82 -12.35 -33.06
C ALA A 132 -3.40 -11.95 -33.40
N ALA A 133 -2.73 -11.23 -32.47
CA ALA A 133 -1.36 -10.77 -32.70
C ALA A 133 -0.69 -11.92 -33.43
N PRO A 134 -0.10 -11.69 -34.61
CA PRO A 134 0.30 -12.81 -35.50
C PRO A 134 0.92 -13.80 -34.53
N LYS A 135 0.33 -15.03 -34.47
CA LYS A 135 0.93 -16.07 -33.65
C LYS A 135 2.34 -16.07 -34.17
N VAL A 136 3.25 -15.43 -33.42
CA VAL A 136 4.67 -15.52 -33.70
C VAL A 136 4.81 -17.00 -33.81
N ASP A 137 5.29 -17.48 -34.98
CA ASP A 137 5.47 -18.90 -35.23
C ASP A 137 6.33 -19.40 -34.08
N GLU A 138 5.63 -19.80 -33.02
CA GLU A 138 6.26 -20.23 -31.77
C GLU A 138 6.92 -21.51 -32.17
N GLY A 139 8.22 -21.46 -32.41
CA GLY A 139 9.01 -22.62 -32.76
C GLY A 139 8.66 -23.79 -31.83
N PRO A 140 8.91 -25.01 -32.19
CA PRO A 140 8.46 -26.17 -31.46
C PRO A 140 8.82 -26.04 -29.98
N LYS A 141 7.89 -26.37 -29.06
CA LYS A 141 8.09 -26.33 -27.62
C LYS A 141 9.39 -26.99 -27.17
N VAL A 142 9.80 -28.02 -27.90
CA VAL A 142 11.09 -28.70 -27.72
C VAL A 142 11.93 -28.47 -28.97
N SER A 143 13.14 -27.94 -28.82
CA SER A 143 14.10 -27.68 -29.87
C SER A 143 14.59 -29.01 -30.49
N ARG A 144 15.27 -28.93 -31.67
CA ARG A 144 15.91 -30.10 -32.28
C ARG A 144 17.00 -30.72 -31.40
N GLU A 145 17.53 -29.96 -30.44
CA GLU A 145 18.53 -30.40 -29.47
C GLU A 145 17.89 -31.01 -28.21
N GLY A 146 16.55 -31.10 -28.14
CA GLY A 146 15.81 -31.64 -27.00
C GLY A 146 15.57 -30.65 -25.87
N LYS A 147 15.92 -29.36 -26.01
CA LYS A 147 15.68 -28.33 -25.00
C LYS A 147 14.26 -27.81 -25.07
N VAL A 148 13.65 -27.64 -23.90
CA VAL A 148 12.31 -27.05 -23.75
C VAL A 148 12.43 -25.53 -23.79
N ASN A 149 11.65 -24.84 -24.63
CA ASN A 149 11.56 -23.37 -24.56
C ASN A 149 10.68 -22.97 -23.38
N LEU A 150 11.29 -22.55 -22.26
CA LEU A 150 10.59 -22.05 -21.07
C LEU A 150 10.31 -20.55 -21.20
N LYS A 151 9.02 -20.19 -21.22
CA LYS A 151 8.54 -18.81 -21.26
C LYS A 151 8.16 -18.34 -19.86
N MET A 152 8.91 -17.38 -19.33
CA MET A 152 8.72 -16.84 -17.98
C MET A 152 8.26 -15.39 -18.03
N ALA A 153 7.09 -15.10 -17.41
CA ALA A 153 6.60 -13.72 -17.28
C ALA A 153 7.22 -13.01 -16.08
N HIS A 154 7.43 -11.70 -16.23
CA HIS A 154 7.91 -10.82 -15.16
C HIS A 154 7.46 -9.38 -15.40
N ILE A 155 7.64 -8.49 -14.40
CA ILE A 155 7.50 -7.04 -14.52
C ILE A 155 8.81 -6.31 -14.15
N GLN A 156 8.85 -4.99 -14.27
CA GLN A 156 10.05 -4.16 -14.14
C GLN A 156 10.34 -3.73 -12.68
N ILE A 157 10.64 -4.68 -11.82
CA ILE A 157 10.98 -4.48 -10.39
C ILE A 157 12.17 -5.33 -9.98
N THR A 158 12.90 -4.93 -8.94
CA THR A 158 14.06 -5.69 -8.44
C THR A 158 13.69 -7.08 -7.94
N ASP A 159 12.46 -7.31 -7.53
CA ASP A 159 11.93 -8.61 -7.11
C ASP A 159 12.19 -9.73 -8.14
N HIS A 160 12.37 -9.34 -9.40
CA HIS A 160 12.60 -10.27 -10.52
C HIS A 160 14.05 -10.31 -11.01
N LEU A 161 14.98 -9.65 -10.29
CA LEU A 161 16.37 -9.53 -10.74
C LEU A 161 17.11 -10.88 -10.81
N ALA A 162 16.76 -11.86 -9.99
CA ALA A 162 17.36 -13.20 -10.09
C ALA A 162 17.13 -13.83 -11.48
N LEU A 163 15.94 -13.62 -12.07
CA LEU A 163 15.67 -14.03 -13.47
C LEU A 163 16.51 -13.22 -14.47
N GLY A 164 16.69 -11.91 -14.23
CA GLY A 164 17.56 -11.05 -15.04
C GLY A 164 19.01 -11.49 -15.00
N ALA A 165 19.52 -11.84 -13.82
CA ALA A 165 20.87 -12.37 -13.64
C ALA A 165 21.03 -13.73 -14.35
N LEU A 166 20.07 -14.63 -14.21
CA LEU A 166 20.07 -15.91 -14.95
C LEU A 166 20.09 -15.70 -16.47
N LYS A 167 19.22 -14.81 -16.97
CA LYS A 167 19.18 -14.47 -18.39
C LYS A 167 20.52 -13.93 -18.90
N HIS A 168 21.15 -13.05 -18.14
CA HIS A 168 22.47 -12.50 -18.45
C HIS A 168 23.53 -13.59 -18.50
N ARG A 169 23.61 -14.47 -17.50
CA ARG A 169 24.59 -15.57 -17.43
C ARG A 169 24.43 -16.57 -18.59
N ILE A 170 23.20 -16.82 -19.02
CA ILE A 170 22.94 -17.64 -20.23
C ILE A 170 23.40 -16.88 -21.48
N ALA A 171 23.10 -15.61 -21.62
CA ALA A 171 23.47 -14.80 -22.79
C ALA A 171 24.98 -14.60 -22.95
N THR A 172 25.73 -14.53 -21.83
CA THR A 172 27.21 -14.44 -21.84
C THR A 172 27.91 -15.77 -21.97
N GLY A 173 27.17 -16.90 -21.89
CA GLY A 173 27.74 -18.23 -21.93
C GLY A 173 28.38 -18.71 -20.63
N GLU A 174 28.17 -17.97 -19.51
CA GLU A 174 28.56 -18.41 -18.18
C GLU A 174 27.75 -19.61 -17.72
N GLU A 175 26.47 -19.67 -18.16
CA GLU A 175 25.59 -20.82 -17.96
C GLU A 175 25.10 -21.35 -19.32
N ASN A 176 25.04 -22.69 -19.45
CA ASN A 176 24.57 -23.37 -20.65
C ASN A 176 23.54 -24.44 -20.26
N PRO A 177 22.27 -24.08 -20.04
CA PRO A 177 21.26 -25.06 -19.68
C PRO A 177 21.15 -26.21 -20.69
N THR A 178 21.01 -27.42 -20.17
CA THR A 178 20.95 -28.64 -21.00
C THR A 178 19.52 -29.04 -21.36
N HIS A 179 18.56 -28.75 -20.46
CA HIS A 179 17.16 -29.17 -20.61
C HIS A 179 16.24 -28.04 -21.10
N PHE A 180 16.65 -26.76 -21.02
CA PHE A 180 15.80 -25.65 -21.47
C PHE A 180 16.55 -24.55 -22.22
N SER A 181 15.79 -23.75 -22.97
CA SER A 181 16.13 -22.39 -23.40
C SER A 181 15.20 -21.43 -22.72
N LEU A 182 15.67 -20.22 -22.34
CA LEU A 182 14.91 -19.25 -21.59
C LEU A 182 14.39 -18.13 -22.49
N GLU A 183 13.08 -17.97 -22.51
CA GLU A 183 12.40 -16.78 -23.04
C GLU A 183 11.76 -16.00 -21.88
N THR A 184 12.04 -14.71 -21.78
CA THR A 184 11.41 -13.86 -20.75
C THR A 184 10.43 -12.88 -21.38
N ARG A 185 9.24 -12.75 -20.79
CA ARG A 185 8.23 -11.77 -21.19
C ARG A 185 8.07 -10.71 -20.11
N CYS A 186 8.49 -9.50 -20.42
CA CYS A 186 8.26 -8.34 -19.56
C CYS A 186 6.85 -7.82 -19.82
N LEU A 187 5.99 -7.85 -18.79
CA LEU A 187 4.62 -7.38 -18.86
C LEU A 187 4.47 -6.07 -18.05
N ALA A 188 3.49 -5.27 -18.40
CA ALA A 188 3.37 -3.90 -17.87
C ALA A 188 2.87 -3.83 -16.42
N SER A 189 2.10 -4.83 -15.99
CA SER A 189 1.48 -4.87 -14.66
C SER A 189 1.12 -6.30 -14.24
N TRP A 190 0.52 -6.46 -13.07
CA TRP A 190 0.20 -7.78 -12.51
C TRP A 190 -0.95 -8.50 -13.22
N ASN A 191 -1.99 -7.76 -13.67
CA ASN A 191 -3.13 -8.37 -14.36
C ASN A 191 -2.72 -9.09 -15.66
N PRO A 192 -1.88 -8.53 -16.54
CA PRO A 192 -1.31 -9.26 -17.69
C PRO A 192 -0.53 -10.51 -17.31
N VAL A 193 0.22 -10.50 -16.19
CA VAL A 193 0.94 -11.69 -15.71
C VAL A 193 -0.04 -12.80 -15.33
N GLN A 194 -1.11 -12.46 -14.61
CA GLN A 194 -2.17 -13.40 -14.25
C GLN A 194 -2.86 -13.97 -15.50
N ALA A 195 -3.26 -13.11 -16.45
CA ALA A 195 -3.90 -13.52 -17.70
C ALA A 195 -3.01 -14.43 -18.56
N ALA A 196 -1.71 -14.15 -18.64
CA ALA A 196 -0.75 -14.97 -19.38
C ALA A 196 -0.56 -16.37 -18.76
N LEU A 197 -0.60 -16.48 -17.43
CA LEU A 197 -0.59 -17.77 -16.73
C LEU A 197 -1.89 -18.55 -16.93
N GLU A 198 -3.04 -17.89 -16.83
CA GLU A 198 -4.36 -18.52 -17.03
C GLU A 198 -4.52 -19.06 -18.45
N SER A 199 -4.16 -18.25 -19.46
CA SER A 199 -4.31 -18.63 -20.87
C SER A 199 -3.28 -19.66 -21.34
N GLY A 200 -2.20 -19.88 -20.59
CA GLY A 200 -1.07 -20.72 -21.01
C GLY A 200 -0.16 -20.05 -22.02
N GLU A 201 -0.21 -18.73 -22.15
CA GLU A 201 0.72 -17.96 -22.98
C GLU A 201 2.16 -18.04 -22.47
N VAL A 202 2.32 -18.22 -21.15
CA VAL A 202 3.60 -18.46 -20.49
C VAL A 202 3.58 -19.77 -19.70
N ASP A 203 4.75 -20.36 -19.51
CA ASP A 203 4.93 -21.61 -18.78
C ASP A 203 5.01 -21.41 -17.27
N GLY A 204 5.49 -20.24 -16.88
CA GLY A 204 5.64 -19.84 -15.51
C GLY A 204 5.82 -18.33 -15.39
N ALA A 205 5.87 -17.86 -14.18
CA ALA A 205 6.05 -16.43 -13.88
C ALA A 205 6.73 -16.20 -12.54
N LEU A 206 7.32 -15.00 -12.43
CA LEU A 206 7.60 -14.39 -11.15
C LEU A 206 6.40 -13.49 -10.84
N ILE A 207 5.67 -13.80 -9.77
CA ILE A 207 4.39 -13.17 -9.45
C ILE A 207 4.26 -12.95 -7.93
N LEU A 208 3.44 -11.99 -7.52
CA LEU A 208 3.09 -11.78 -6.12
C LEU A 208 2.54 -13.05 -5.47
N ALA A 209 3.03 -13.44 -4.31
CA ALA A 209 2.58 -14.66 -3.62
C ALA A 209 1.05 -14.68 -3.42
N PRO A 210 0.39 -13.61 -2.91
CA PRO A 210 -1.07 -13.61 -2.79
C PRO A 210 -1.80 -13.71 -4.13
N ALA A 211 -1.27 -13.14 -5.21
CA ALA A 211 -1.89 -13.22 -6.53
C ALA A 211 -1.79 -14.64 -7.12
N ALA A 212 -0.68 -15.34 -6.89
CA ALA A 212 -0.55 -16.74 -7.28
C ALA A 212 -1.49 -17.67 -6.49
N MET A 213 -1.64 -17.41 -5.19
CA MET A 213 -2.61 -18.11 -4.33
C MET A 213 -4.05 -17.87 -4.78
N ASP A 214 -4.36 -16.65 -5.19
CA ASP A 214 -5.68 -16.28 -5.71
C ASP A 214 -5.98 -17.03 -7.02
N LEU A 215 -5.07 -17.05 -8.00
CA LEU A 215 -5.19 -17.86 -9.21
C LEU A 215 -5.44 -19.34 -8.90
N PHE A 216 -4.68 -19.92 -7.98
CA PHE A 216 -4.85 -21.31 -7.55
C PHE A 216 -6.23 -21.53 -6.92
N SER A 217 -6.77 -20.57 -6.18
CA SER A 217 -8.11 -20.62 -5.59
C SER A 217 -9.26 -20.66 -6.60
N TYR A 218 -8.97 -20.29 -7.86
CA TYR A 218 -9.87 -20.36 -9.02
C TYR A 218 -9.53 -21.51 -9.97
N ASP A 219 -8.89 -22.55 -9.45
CA ASP A 219 -8.55 -23.78 -10.18
C ASP A 219 -7.59 -23.57 -11.35
N VAL A 220 -6.79 -22.49 -11.36
CA VAL A 220 -5.68 -22.36 -12.31
C VAL A 220 -4.58 -23.34 -11.90
N PRO A 221 -4.19 -24.29 -12.77
CA PRO A 221 -3.29 -25.39 -12.41
C PRO A 221 -1.84 -24.91 -12.32
N LEU A 222 -1.47 -24.34 -11.17
CA LEU A 222 -0.17 -23.76 -10.86
C LEU A 222 0.47 -24.45 -9.65
N LYS A 223 1.80 -24.51 -9.63
CA LYS A 223 2.60 -24.88 -8.46
C LYS A 223 3.63 -23.80 -8.16
N LEU A 224 3.77 -23.46 -6.90
CA LEU A 224 4.86 -22.66 -6.38
C LEU A 224 6.08 -23.56 -6.18
N VAL A 225 7.20 -23.25 -6.85
CA VAL A 225 8.43 -24.05 -6.80
C VAL A 225 9.56 -23.36 -6.04
N LEU A 226 9.54 -22.01 -5.93
CA LEU A 226 10.60 -21.22 -5.31
C LEU A 226 10.05 -19.86 -4.87
N PHE A 227 10.59 -19.24 -3.82
CA PHE A 227 10.47 -17.80 -3.67
C PHE A 227 11.37 -17.08 -4.68
N ALA A 228 10.96 -15.93 -5.19
CA ALA A 228 11.79 -15.13 -6.09
C ALA A 228 12.80 -14.29 -5.31
N HIS A 229 12.42 -13.86 -4.13
CA HIS A 229 13.21 -13.07 -3.19
C HIS A 229 12.50 -12.97 -1.83
N ARG A 230 13.18 -12.34 -0.86
CA ARG A 230 12.59 -11.92 0.41
C ARG A 230 12.80 -10.42 0.64
N ASN A 231 11.96 -9.75 1.43
CA ASN A 231 11.99 -8.30 1.66
C ASN A 231 11.88 -7.48 0.35
N GLY A 232 12.59 -6.36 0.24
CA GLY A 232 12.79 -5.62 -1.02
C GLY A 232 11.73 -4.59 -1.34
N SER A 233 10.85 -4.25 -0.40
CA SER A 233 9.85 -3.22 -0.59
C SER A 233 10.07 -2.02 0.32
N ILE A 234 9.65 -0.86 -0.16
CA ILE A 234 9.81 0.42 0.54
C ILE A 234 8.48 1.15 0.65
N CYS A 235 8.21 1.69 1.81
CA CYS A 235 7.15 2.68 2.02
C CYS A 235 7.72 4.08 1.91
N VAL A 236 7.07 4.91 1.12
CA VAL A 236 7.42 6.32 0.99
C VAL A 236 6.20 7.21 1.22
N ARG A 237 6.42 8.40 1.75
CA ARG A 237 5.41 9.45 1.85
C ARG A 237 5.61 10.54 0.81
N ASN A 238 4.53 11.21 0.44
CA ASN A 238 4.59 12.37 -0.44
C ASN A 238 5.36 13.51 0.26
N ARG A 239 6.34 14.10 -0.42
CA ARG A 239 7.09 15.25 0.07
C ARG A 239 6.29 16.54 0.00
N GLN A 240 5.29 16.60 -0.89
CA GLN A 240 4.36 17.71 -0.99
C GLN A 240 3.33 17.62 0.14
N GLY A 241 3.17 18.68 0.88
CA GLY A 241 2.28 18.75 2.03
C GLY A 241 3.05 18.95 3.34
N LYS A 242 2.39 19.64 4.28
CA LYS A 242 2.96 19.79 5.62
C LYS A 242 2.89 18.45 6.33
N TYR A 243 4.05 17.86 6.59
CA TYR A 243 4.15 16.70 7.46
C TYR A 243 3.82 17.15 8.89
N ILE A 244 2.66 16.78 9.36
CA ILE A 244 2.09 17.21 10.63
C ILE A 244 2.23 16.04 11.61
N LYS A 245 2.80 16.27 12.78
CA LYS A 245 2.71 15.31 13.90
C LYS A 245 1.39 15.53 14.66
N PRO A 246 0.73 14.47 15.15
CA PRO A 246 1.09 13.07 15.02
C PRO A 246 0.95 12.58 13.58
N TYR A 247 1.84 11.69 13.17
CA TYR A 247 1.94 11.18 11.79
C TYR A 247 0.64 10.61 11.23
N GLN A 248 -0.26 10.12 12.09
CA GLN A 248 -1.58 9.64 11.70
C GLN A 248 -2.41 10.71 10.97
N GLN A 249 -2.31 11.99 11.38
CA GLN A 249 -3.07 13.08 10.73
C GLN A 249 -2.60 13.34 9.30
N PHE A 250 -1.32 13.10 9.01
CA PHE A 250 -0.81 13.23 7.64
C PHE A 250 -1.48 12.27 6.66
N PHE A 251 -1.77 11.05 7.11
CA PHE A 251 -2.34 9.99 6.28
C PHE A 251 -3.88 9.98 6.29
N LYS A 252 -4.50 10.52 7.34
CA LYS A 252 -5.95 10.46 7.53
C LYS A 252 -6.71 11.20 6.42
N HIS A 253 -7.73 10.54 5.88
CA HIS A 253 -8.59 11.02 4.78
C HIS A 253 -7.83 11.29 3.47
N LYS A 254 -6.72 10.60 3.26
CA LYS A 254 -5.93 10.67 2.03
C LYS A 254 -5.84 9.33 1.35
N THR A 255 -5.40 9.39 0.09
CA THR A 255 -5.15 8.21 -0.73
C THR A 255 -3.72 7.71 -0.55
N PHE A 256 -3.58 6.39 -0.44
CA PHE A 256 -2.30 5.68 -0.39
C PHE A 256 -2.25 4.64 -1.51
N TYR A 257 -1.17 4.61 -2.30
CA TYR A 257 -1.08 3.71 -3.45
C TYR A 257 -0.47 2.37 -3.08
N ILE A 258 -1.06 1.32 -3.65
CA ILE A 258 -0.60 -0.06 -3.58
C ILE A 258 -0.49 -0.64 -5.00
N PRO A 259 0.43 -1.60 -5.27
CA PRO A 259 0.63 -2.12 -6.64
C PRO A 259 -0.46 -3.09 -7.10
N HIS A 260 -1.13 -3.75 -6.17
CA HIS A 260 -2.20 -4.72 -6.44
C HIS A 260 -2.97 -5.05 -5.16
N LYS A 261 -4.28 -5.37 -5.28
CA LYS A 261 -5.09 -5.78 -4.11
C LYS A 261 -4.57 -7.08 -3.49
N MET A 262 -4.23 -8.06 -4.34
CA MET A 262 -3.60 -9.32 -3.93
C MET A 262 -2.08 -9.16 -3.91
N SER A 263 -1.57 -8.37 -2.95
CA SER A 263 -0.14 -8.13 -2.79
C SER A 263 0.27 -8.08 -1.32
N ILE A 264 1.50 -8.49 -1.05
CA ILE A 264 2.12 -8.32 0.26
C ILE A 264 2.21 -6.84 0.64
N HIS A 265 2.35 -5.94 -0.33
CA HIS A 265 2.38 -4.50 -0.13
C HIS A 265 1.05 -3.99 0.45
N ASN A 266 -0.09 -4.48 -0.07
CA ASN A 266 -1.41 -4.18 0.51
C ASN A 266 -1.51 -4.67 1.96
N MET A 267 -1.07 -5.89 2.22
CA MET A 267 -1.06 -6.48 3.56
C MET A 267 -0.20 -5.67 4.54
N LEU A 268 1.03 -5.34 4.17
CA LEU A 268 1.95 -4.57 5.00
C LEU A 268 1.47 -3.13 5.23
N ALA A 269 0.91 -2.49 4.20
CA ALA A 269 0.30 -1.16 4.33
C ALA A 269 -0.92 -1.21 5.28
N HIS A 270 -1.75 -2.25 5.15
CA HIS A 270 -2.88 -2.45 6.05
C HIS A 270 -2.43 -2.66 7.50
N MET A 271 -1.39 -3.47 7.73
CA MET A 271 -0.78 -3.64 9.06
C MET A 271 -0.27 -2.31 9.62
N TYR A 272 0.48 -1.56 8.81
CA TYR A 272 1.05 -0.28 9.19
C TYR A 272 -0.02 0.73 9.66
N PHE A 273 -1.01 0.97 8.84
CA PHE A 273 -2.06 1.94 9.15
C PHE A 273 -2.98 1.49 10.30
N THR A 274 -3.31 0.20 10.37
CA THR A 274 -4.11 -0.36 11.48
C THR A 274 -3.38 -0.19 12.81
N GLN A 275 -2.07 -0.40 12.83
CA GLN A 275 -1.24 -0.21 14.01
C GLN A 275 -1.17 1.25 14.47
N MET A 276 -1.27 2.19 13.53
CA MET A 276 -1.39 3.63 13.83
C MET A 276 -2.79 4.04 14.30
N GLY A 277 -3.73 3.10 14.45
CA GLY A 277 -5.12 3.39 14.81
C GLY A 277 -5.94 3.98 13.65
N LEU A 278 -5.44 3.89 12.41
CA LEU A 278 -6.15 4.27 11.21
C LEU A 278 -6.94 3.07 10.65
N ARG A 279 -7.90 3.36 9.78
CA ARG A 279 -8.74 2.35 9.13
C ARG A 279 -8.49 2.38 7.62
N PRO A 280 -7.49 1.61 7.15
CA PRO A 280 -7.18 1.52 5.73
C PRO A 280 -8.20 0.65 5.00
N GLY A 281 -8.41 0.93 3.72
CA GLY A 281 -9.30 0.12 2.89
C GLY A 281 -9.54 0.73 1.52
N VAL A 282 -10.30 0.01 0.70
CA VAL A 282 -10.72 0.47 -0.63
C VAL A 282 -12.03 1.26 -0.55
N ALA A 283 -12.35 2.03 -1.58
CA ALA A 283 -13.59 2.79 -1.68
C ALA A 283 -14.83 1.88 -1.51
N GLY A 284 -15.87 2.41 -0.87
CA GLY A 284 -17.14 1.70 -0.64
C GLY A 284 -17.23 0.86 0.63
N LYS A 285 -16.13 0.65 1.38
CA LYS A 285 -16.20 0.06 2.73
C LYS A 285 -16.52 1.15 3.76
N GLU A 286 -17.39 0.83 4.74
CA GLU A 286 -17.75 1.76 5.81
C GLU A 286 -16.54 2.14 6.67
N ALA A 287 -16.49 3.39 7.08
CA ALA A 287 -15.56 3.95 8.06
C ALA A 287 -14.06 3.94 7.66
N VAL A 288 -13.72 3.79 6.38
CA VAL A 288 -12.33 3.94 5.88
C VAL A 288 -11.86 5.38 6.06
N ASN A 289 -10.64 5.55 6.57
CA ASN A 289 -10.01 6.87 6.72
C ASN A 289 -8.60 6.98 6.11
N VAL A 290 -8.10 5.89 5.49
CA VAL A 290 -6.98 5.89 4.53
C VAL A 290 -7.43 5.09 3.33
N LEU A 291 -7.60 5.76 2.20
CA LEU A 291 -8.11 5.12 0.98
C LEU A 291 -6.96 4.44 0.23
N PHE A 292 -7.08 3.15 -0.03
CA PHE A 292 -6.13 2.42 -0.87
C PHE A 292 -6.56 2.42 -2.32
N ASP A 293 -5.68 2.94 -3.19
CA ASP A 293 -5.83 2.89 -4.64
C ASP A 293 -4.74 2.04 -5.28
N VAL A 294 -5.12 1.29 -6.32
CA VAL A 294 -4.20 0.43 -7.06
C VAL A 294 -3.59 1.20 -8.22
N VAL A 295 -2.26 1.29 -8.23
CA VAL A 295 -1.49 1.96 -9.29
C VAL A 295 -0.36 1.05 -9.75
N PRO A 296 -0.10 0.90 -11.07
CA PRO A 296 1.05 0.14 -11.56
C PRO A 296 2.36 0.67 -10.95
N PRO A 297 3.27 -0.21 -10.51
CA PRO A 297 4.50 0.19 -9.83
C PRO A 297 5.27 1.32 -10.53
N VAL A 298 5.52 1.17 -11.82
CA VAL A 298 6.31 2.13 -12.61
C VAL A 298 5.67 3.53 -12.66
N ALA A 299 4.34 3.61 -12.58
CA ALA A 299 3.59 4.86 -12.64
C ALA A 299 3.46 5.58 -11.28
N MET A 300 3.68 4.89 -10.15
CA MET A 300 3.45 5.45 -8.82
C MET A 300 4.16 6.78 -8.54
N PRO A 301 5.44 6.99 -8.91
CA PRO A 301 6.10 8.27 -8.66
C PRO A 301 5.43 9.46 -9.34
N GLU A 302 5.03 9.30 -10.60
CA GLU A 302 4.35 10.35 -11.37
C GLU A 302 2.97 10.64 -10.76
N PHE A 303 2.23 9.58 -10.37
CA PHE A 303 0.93 9.72 -9.71
C PHE A 303 1.04 10.45 -8.37
N LEU A 304 2.07 10.12 -7.57
CA LEU A 304 2.30 10.79 -6.29
C LEU A 304 2.65 12.27 -6.47
N ARG A 305 3.42 12.61 -7.51
CA ARG A 305 3.77 14.00 -7.85
C ARG A 305 2.55 14.80 -8.28
N ASP A 306 1.71 14.20 -9.13
CA ASP A 306 0.61 14.90 -9.80
C ASP A 306 -0.67 14.95 -8.92
N ASN A 307 -0.72 14.21 -7.80
CA ASN A 307 -1.85 14.16 -6.88
C ASN A 307 -1.47 14.60 -5.46
N HIS A 308 -1.91 15.80 -5.08
CA HIS A 308 -1.66 16.36 -3.73
C HIS A 308 -2.45 15.66 -2.61
N GLU A 309 -3.53 14.93 -2.94
CA GLU A 309 -4.32 14.14 -1.98
C GLU A 309 -3.69 12.76 -1.71
N ALA A 310 -2.72 12.35 -2.52
CA ALA A 310 -1.99 11.12 -2.28
C ALA A 310 -0.91 11.33 -1.21
N CYS A 311 -0.97 10.52 -0.16
CA CYS A 311 -0.05 10.64 0.97
C CYS A 311 1.24 9.81 0.82
N GLY A 312 1.25 8.79 -0.06
CA GLY A 312 2.41 7.93 -0.27
C GLY A 312 2.05 6.65 -0.97
N PHE A 313 3.01 5.72 -0.99
CA PHE A 313 2.82 4.36 -1.50
C PHE A 313 3.77 3.36 -0.85
N LEU A 314 3.41 2.07 -0.94
CA LEU A 314 4.28 0.95 -0.59
C LEU A 314 4.44 0.05 -1.83
N VAL A 315 5.67 -0.18 -2.24
CA VAL A 315 5.98 -0.83 -3.51
C VAL A 315 7.35 -1.52 -3.46
N ALA A 316 7.56 -2.49 -4.35
CA ALA A 316 8.87 -3.08 -4.60
C ALA A 316 9.88 -2.04 -5.11
N GLU A 317 11.14 -2.19 -4.70
CA GLU A 317 12.24 -1.39 -5.26
C GLU A 317 12.47 -1.74 -6.76
N PRO A 318 13.00 -0.83 -7.58
CA PRO A 318 13.64 0.44 -7.24
C PRO A 318 12.68 1.64 -7.29
N ILE A 319 11.37 1.42 -7.34
CA ILE A 319 10.38 2.46 -7.62
C ILE A 319 10.33 3.53 -6.52
N GLY A 320 10.44 3.11 -5.25
CA GLY A 320 10.46 4.03 -4.14
C GLY A 320 11.74 4.87 -4.09
N SER A 321 12.89 4.23 -4.27
CA SER A 321 14.18 4.92 -4.35
C SER A 321 14.25 5.90 -5.53
N ARG A 322 13.63 5.57 -6.68
CA ARG A 322 13.47 6.48 -7.81
C ARG A 322 12.64 7.71 -7.44
N ALA A 323 11.52 7.54 -6.73
CA ALA A 323 10.70 8.66 -6.28
C ALA A 323 11.43 9.58 -5.29
N ILE A 324 12.26 8.98 -4.41
CA ILE A 324 13.11 9.73 -3.46
C ILE A 324 14.19 10.52 -4.23
N ALA A 325 14.91 9.87 -5.15
CA ALA A 325 15.94 10.52 -5.96
C ALA A 325 15.39 11.68 -6.80
N ALA A 326 14.15 11.56 -7.30
CA ALA A 326 13.44 12.62 -8.01
C ALA A 326 12.90 13.74 -7.10
N GLY A 327 13.08 13.65 -5.78
CA GLY A 327 12.58 14.63 -4.81
C GLY A 327 11.06 14.66 -4.63
N ILE A 328 10.36 13.63 -5.11
CA ILE A 328 8.90 13.48 -5.03
C ILE A 328 8.48 12.96 -3.66
N ALA A 329 9.27 12.04 -3.10
CA ALA A 329 8.92 11.29 -1.89
C ALA A 329 10.06 11.27 -0.86
N GLU A 330 9.72 10.87 0.36
CA GLU A 330 10.66 10.59 1.44
C GLU A 330 10.41 9.19 2.00
N LYS A 331 11.50 8.47 2.34
CA LYS A 331 11.42 7.13 2.94
C LYS A 331 10.69 7.19 4.28
N GLN A 332 9.77 6.25 4.49
CA GLN A 332 9.13 6.00 5.77
C GLN A 332 9.74 4.79 6.46
N PHE A 333 9.80 3.66 5.76
CA PHE A 333 10.39 2.42 6.27
C PHE A 333 10.67 1.44 5.12
N LEU A 334 11.50 0.44 5.38
CA LEU A 334 11.62 -0.76 4.55
C LEU A 334 10.67 -1.85 5.07
N SER A 335 10.17 -2.68 4.19
CA SER A 335 9.21 -3.75 4.53
C SER A 335 9.74 -4.73 5.59
N SER A 336 11.05 -4.97 5.63
CA SER A 336 11.77 -5.74 6.65
C SER A 336 11.59 -5.21 8.08
N GLU A 337 11.33 -3.91 8.23
CA GLU A 337 11.09 -3.30 9.54
C GLU A 337 9.74 -3.71 10.16
N ILE A 338 8.75 -4.07 9.32
CA ILE A 338 7.44 -4.59 9.76
C ILE A 338 7.47 -6.11 9.83
N TRP A 339 7.99 -6.76 8.79
CA TRP A 339 8.06 -8.21 8.68
C TRP A 339 9.40 -8.59 8.05
N ASP A 340 10.36 -8.97 8.90
CA ASP A 340 11.68 -9.36 8.45
C ASP A 340 11.65 -10.68 7.69
N ARG A 341 12.38 -10.72 6.57
CA ARG A 341 12.48 -11.87 5.66
C ARG A 341 11.14 -12.36 5.11
N HIS A 342 10.16 -11.49 4.99
CA HIS A 342 8.87 -11.84 4.38
C HIS A 342 9.05 -12.24 2.91
N PRO A 343 8.27 -13.22 2.39
CA PRO A 343 8.19 -13.46 0.95
C PRO A 343 7.37 -12.34 0.31
N CYS A 344 7.68 -11.99 -0.94
CA CYS A 344 6.87 -11.06 -1.71
C CYS A 344 6.47 -11.67 -3.05
N CYS A 345 7.43 -11.84 -3.99
CA CYS A 345 7.20 -12.56 -5.22
C CYS A 345 7.65 -14.03 -5.12
N VAL A 346 6.97 -14.87 -5.87
CA VAL A 346 7.21 -16.32 -5.97
C VAL A 346 7.42 -16.72 -7.41
N VAL A 347 8.12 -17.84 -7.63
CA VAL A 347 8.24 -18.50 -8.92
C VAL A 347 7.19 -19.59 -9.00
N VAL A 348 6.27 -19.46 -9.94
CA VAL A 348 5.27 -20.48 -10.24
C VAL A 348 5.45 -21.05 -11.62
N PHE A 349 5.11 -22.32 -11.77
CA PHE A 349 4.97 -22.99 -13.06
C PHE A 349 3.57 -23.58 -13.21
N ARG A 350 3.11 -23.69 -14.43
CA ARG A 350 1.91 -24.47 -14.75
C ARG A 350 2.18 -25.95 -14.51
N GLU A 351 1.20 -26.64 -13.93
CA GLU A 351 1.34 -28.08 -13.58
C GLU A 351 1.75 -28.93 -14.78
N GLU A 352 1.19 -28.67 -15.97
CA GLU A 352 1.52 -29.39 -17.18
C GLU A 352 3.00 -29.30 -17.57
N ILE A 353 3.69 -28.22 -17.25
CA ILE A 353 5.12 -28.04 -17.51
C ILE A 353 5.94 -28.87 -16.53
N ILE A 354 5.54 -28.86 -15.26
CA ILE A 354 6.17 -29.68 -14.22
C ILE A 354 6.03 -31.16 -14.52
N GLU A 355 4.88 -31.61 -14.99
CA GLU A 355 4.60 -33.00 -15.30
C GLU A 355 5.36 -33.49 -16.57
N LYS A 356 5.39 -32.65 -17.61
CA LYS A 356 5.98 -33.01 -18.89
C LYS A 356 7.50 -32.84 -18.96
N TYR A 357 8.03 -31.86 -18.22
CA TYR A 357 9.43 -31.43 -18.33
C TYR A 357 10.08 -31.16 -16.94
N PRO A 358 10.00 -32.11 -15.99
CA PRO A 358 10.50 -31.93 -14.64
C PRO A 358 11.99 -31.60 -14.56
N GLU A 359 12.81 -32.14 -15.49
CA GLU A 359 14.25 -31.88 -15.55
C GLU A 359 14.53 -30.41 -15.93
N ALA A 360 13.74 -29.84 -16.84
CA ALA A 360 13.86 -28.43 -17.23
C ALA A 360 13.50 -27.51 -16.08
N VAL A 361 12.43 -27.81 -15.30
CA VAL A 361 12.03 -27.06 -14.14
C VAL A 361 13.07 -27.17 -13.01
N GLN A 362 13.65 -28.37 -12.82
CA GLN A 362 14.71 -28.56 -11.83
C GLN A 362 15.96 -27.77 -12.17
N GLU A 363 16.44 -27.88 -13.43
CA GLU A 363 17.61 -27.14 -13.89
C GLU A 363 17.38 -25.61 -13.78
N PHE A 364 16.20 -25.13 -14.21
CA PHE A 364 15.81 -23.72 -14.04
C PHE A 364 15.87 -23.30 -12.58
N THR A 365 15.30 -24.09 -11.66
CA THR A 365 15.28 -23.77 -10.22
C THR A 365 16.69 -23.73 -9.63
N ASN A 366 17.56 -24.68 -10.01
CA ASN A 366 18.97 -24.69 -9.59
C ASN A 366 19.70 -23.42 -10.03
N LEU A 367 19.55 -23.05 -11.31
CA LEU A 367 20.19 -21.88 -11.89
C LEU A 367 19.63 -20.55 -11.35
N MET A 368 18.33 -20.50 -11.03
CA MET A 368 17.72 -19.33 -10.35
C MET A 368 18.33 -19.10 -8.96
N VAL A 369 18.50 -20.16 -8.17
CA VAL A 369 19.15 -20.07 -6.85
C VAL A 369 20.60 -19.62 -6.97
N ALA A 370 21.35 -20.17 -7.93
CA ALA A 370 22.72 -19.76 -8.21
C ALA A 370 22.81 -18.29 -8.67
N ALA A 371 21.94 -17.87 -9.56
CA ALA A 371 21.86 -16.49 -10.04
C ALA A 371 21.50 -15.52 -8.90
N GLY A 372 20.56 -15.89 -8.03
CA GLY A 372 20.19 -15.08 -6.85
C GLY A 372 21.41 -14.84 -5.92
N ARG A 373 22.19 -15.89 -5.62
CA ARG A 373 23.40 -15.78 -4.81
C ARG A 373 24.44 -14.86 -5.44
N SER A 374 24.65 -14.95 -6.77
CA SER A 374 25.65 -14.14 -7.48
C SER A 374 25.37 -12.64 -7.46
N ILE A 375 24.11 -12.22 -7.25
CA ILE A 375 23.73 -10.79 -7.15
C ILE A 375 24.49 -10.11 -6.02
N LYS A 376 24.60 -10.76 -4.87
CA LYS A 376 25.25 -10.23 -3.68
C LYS A 376 26.79 -10.27 -3.76
N GLU A 377 27.33 -11.22 -4.53
CA GLU A 377 28.76 -11.39 -4.71
C GLU A 377 29.39 -10.26 -5.53
N ASN A 378 28.65 -9.73 -6.50
CA ASN A 378 29.11 -8.64 -7.37
C ASN A 378 28.01 -7.59 -7.61
N ILE A 379 27.77 -6.74 -6.61
CA ILE A 379 26.73 -5.70 -6.61
C ILE A 379 26.88 -4.72 -7.80
N ASN A 380 28.12 -4.36 -8.18
CA ASN A 380 28.34 -3.43 -9.29
C ASN A 380 27.84 -4.01 -10.62
N GLN A 381 28.24 -5.24 -10.94
CA GLN A 381 27.77 -5.94 -12.15
C GLN A 381 26.26 -6.19 -12.08
N SER A 382 25.74 -6.58 -10.92
CA SER A 382 24.31 -6.82 -10.72
C SER A 382 23.47 -5.57 -10.91
N ALA A 383 23.98 -4.40 -10.55
CA ALA A 383 23.31 -3.12 -10.78
C ALA A 383 23.24 -2.80 -12.29
N GLU A 384 24.30 -3.07 -13.05
CA GLU A 384 24.29 -2.90 -14.51
C GLU A 384 23.34 -3.91 -15.21
N ILE A 385 23.34 -5.18 -14.76
CA ILE A 385 22.40 -6.19 -15.23
C ILE A 385 20.96 -5.74 -14.95
N ALA A 386 20.71 -5.20 -13.74
CA ALA A 386 19.40 -4.74 -13.34
C ALA A 386 18.89 -3.58 -14.22
N VAL A 387 19.72 -2.57 -14.54
CA VAL A 387 19.34 -1.52 -15.50
C VAL A 387 18.93 -2.13 -16.84
N ASN A 388 19.78 -2.98 -17.40
CA ASN A 388 19.54 -3.59 -18.72
C ASN A 388 18.30 -4.50 -18.74
N PHE A 389 17.98 -5.15 -17.63
CA PHE A 389 16.84 -6.06 -17.53
C PHE A 389 15.52 -5.34 -17.20
N LEU A 390 15.56 -4.36 -16.31
CA LEU A 390 14.37 -3.67 -15.82
C LEU A 390 14.01 -2.43 -16.64
N ASP A 391 14.99 -1.78 -17.27
CA ASP A 391 14.78 -0.54 -18.04
C ASP A 391 15.57 -0.54 -19.36
N PRO A 392 15.39 -1.59 -20.23
CA PRO A 392 16.18 -1.75 -21.45
C PRO A 392 16.02 -0.58 -22.44
N GLU A 393 14.93 0.16 -22.36
CA GLU A 393 14.62 1.30 -23.22
C GLU A 393 14.92 2.65 -22.55
N GLY A 394 15.37 2.67 -21.31
CA GLY A 394 15.64 3.91 -20.55
C GLY A 394 14.40 4.74 -20.19
N LYS A 395 13.21 4.16 -20.27
CA LYS A 395 11.93 4.87 -20.04
C LYS A 395 11.63 5.11 -18.57
N ILE A 396 12.11 4.22 -17.69
CA ILE A 396 11.93 4.35 -16.25
C ILE A 396 12.96 5.30 -15.64
N GLY A 397 14.13 5.44 -16.30
CA GLY A 397 15.22 6.30 -15.85
C GLY A 397 16.02 5.71 -14.69
N LEU A 398 16.24 4.39 -14.71
CA LEU A 398 17.09 3.70 -13.73
C LEU A 398 18.56 3.96 -14.03
N SER A 399 19.36 4.08 -12.96
CA SER A 399 20.83 4.18 -13.07
C SER A 399 21.52 3.09 -12.25
N PRO A 400 22.75 2.69 -12.64
CA PRO A 400 23.53 1.73 -11.85
C PRO A 400 23.77 2.20 -10.40
N GLU A 401 23.96 3.51 -10.19
CA GLU A 401 24.17 4.09 -8.86
C GLU A 401 22.94 3.92 -7.97
N LEU A 402 21.74 4.20 -8.50
CA LEU A 402 20.48 3.99 -7.79
C LEU A 402 20.34 2.52 -7.38
N LEU A 403 20.51 1.62 -8.35
CA LEU A 403 20.36 0.17 -8.11
C LEU A 403 21.42 -0.39 -7.19
N LYS A 404 22.66 0.11 -7.28
CA LYS A 404 23.70 -0.23 -6.32
C LYS A 404 23.30 0.15 -4.88
N GLY A 405 22.70 1.33 -4.68
CA GLY A 405 22.16 1.75 -3.39
C GLY A 405 21.12 0.77 -2.86
N VAL A 406 20.15 0.39 -3.71
CA VAL A 406 19.08 -0.57 -3.37
C VAL A 406 19.65 -1.96 -3.02
N LEU A 407 20.58 -2.49 -3.84
CA LEU A 407 21.13 -3.83 -3.67
C LEU A 407 22.13 -3.93 -2.50
N SER A 408 22.70 -2.79 -2.06
CA SER A 408 23.66 -2.74 -0.93
C SER A 408 22.98 -2.55 0.42
N ASP A 409 21.68 -2.26 0.48
CA ASP A 409 20.98 -2.04 1.74
C ASP A 409 20.89 -3.36 2.53
N PRO A 410 21.46 -3.45 3.75
CA PRO A 410 21.48 -4.69 4.54
C PRO A 410 20.09 -5.15 4.97
N GLU A 411 19.13 -4.22 5.08
CA GLU A 411 17.72 -4.51 5.40
C GLU A 411 16.84 -4.59 4.14
N GLY A 412 17.45 -4.45 2.96
CA GLY A 412 16.81 -4.46 1.67
C GLY A 412 16.45 -5.87 1.17
N ILE A 413 16.49 -6.02 -0.15
CA ILE A 413 16.10 -7.27 -0.83
C ILE A 413 17.11 -8.40 -0.61
N VAL A 414 16.59 -9.63 -0.46
CA VAL A 414 17.38 -10.85 -0.20
C VAL A 414 17.12 -11.88 -1.28
N TYR A 415 18.19 -12.35 -1.98
CA TYR A 415 18.12 -13.33 -3.05
C TYR A 415 18.80 -14.66 -2.75
N ASP A 416 19.40 -14.83 -1.57
CA ASP A 416 20.14 -16.02 -1.17
C ASP A 416 19.36 -16.99 -0.26
N ASP A 417 18.06 -16.69 0.00
CA ASP A 417 17.14 -17.49 0.81
C ASP A 417 15.78 -17.63 0.09
N LEU A 418 15.76 -18.47 -0.95
CA LEU A 418 14.62 -18.59 -1.84
C LEU A 418 13.74 -19.82 -1.56
N TYR A 419 14.03 -20.60 -0.52
CA TYR A 419 13.24 -21.78 -0.17
C TYR A 419 11.79 -21.39 0.23
N PRO A 420 10.76 -22.05 -0.33
CA PRO A 420 9.37 -21.74 -0.02
C PRO A 420 8.98 -22.31 1.36
N VAL A 421 8.89 -21.43 2.35
CA VAL A 421 8.47 -21.77 3.72
C VAL A 421 6.95 -21.68 3.79
N ARG A 422 6.32 -22.77 4.17
CA ARG A 422 4.85 -22.87 4.26
C ARG A 422 4.25 -21.89 5.27
N ASP A 423 4.85 -21.76 6.45
CA ASP A 423 4.37 -20.90 7.54
C ASP A 423 4.30 -19.42 7.13
N ASP A 424 5.20 -18.99 6.22
CA ASP A 424 5.16 -17.63 5.67
C ASP A 424 3.89 -17.41 4.84
N LEU A 425 3.52 -18.39 4.01
CA LEU A 425 2.31 -18.34 3.17
C LEU A 425 1.03 -18.51 4.00
N GLU A 426 1.06 -19.31 5.06
CA GLU A 426 -0.03 -19.40 6.05
C GLU A 426 -0.27 -18.05 6.71
N THR A 427 0.81 -17.36 7.12
CA THR A 427 0.71 -15.99 7.69
C THR A 427 0.06 -15.01 6.74
N ILE A 428 0.43 -15.03 5.45
CA ILE A 428 -0.18 -14.19 4.40
C ILE A 428 -1.66 -14.50 4.27
N GLN A 429 -2.00 -15.79 4.09
CA GLN A 429 -3.36 -16.26 3.90
C GLN A 429 -4.26 -15.88 5.09
N ASP A 430 -3.80 -16.17 6.29
CA ASP A 430 -4.57 -15.91 7.51
C ASP A 430 -4.83 -14.42 7.70
N TYR A 431 -3.82 -13.56 7.44
CA TYR A 431 -3.99 -12.14 7.59
C TYR A 431 -4.94 -11.57 6.52
N MET A 432 -4.73 -11.93 5.26
CA MET A 432 -5.54 -11.40 4.16
C MET A 432 -6.99 -11.85 4.25
N VAL A 433 -7.25 -13.13 4.54
CA VAL A 433 -8.62 -13.66 4.64
C VAL A 433 -9.32 -13.18 5.91
N ASN A 434 -8.66 -13.29 7.07
CA ASN A 434 -9.34 -13.08 8.36
C ASN A 434 -9.31 -11.64 8.87
N LYS A 435 -8.36 -10.80 8.40
CA LYS A 435 -8.23 -9.39 8.84
C LYS A 435 -8.61 -8.39 7.76
N MET A 436 -8.33 -8.71 6.49
CA MET A 436 -8.64 -7.81 5.38
C MET A 436 -9.90 -8.23 4.61
N GLU A 437 -10.39 -9.47 4.81
CA GLU A 437 -11.51 -10.07 4.08
C GLU A 437 -11.26 -10.10 2.56
N ILE A 438 -10.01 -10.43 2.16
CA ILE A 438 -9.56 -10.49 0.77
C ILE A 438 -8.98 -11.88 0.49
N GLY A 439 -9.34 -12.46 -0.66
CA GLY A 439 -8.88 -13.78 -1.10
C GLY A 439 -9.64 -14.93 -0.44
N LYS A 440 -9.14 -16.14 -0.66
CA LYS A 440 -9.71 -17.40 -0.15
C LYS A 440 -8.62 -18.24 0.50
N THR A 441 -9.02 -19.08 1.45
CA THR A 441 -8.14 -20.11 2.01
C THR A 441 -7.94 -21.21 0.97
N ILE A 442 -6.69 -21.57 0.70
CA ILE A 442 -6.30 -22.67 -0.21
C ILE A 442 -5.54 -23.76 0.54
N ASP A 443 -5.49 -24.95 -0.04
CA ASP A 443 -4.58 -26.00 0.44
C ASP A 443 -3.15 -25.70 0.00
N LEU A 444 -2.35 -25.15 0.91
CA LEU A 444 -0.94 -24.84 0.67
C LEU A 444 -0.10 -26.10 0.40
N GLY A 445 -0.50 -27.27 0.91
CA GLY A 445 0.17 -28.52 0.60
C GLY A 445 -0.01 -28.93 -0.85
N ALA A 446 -1.18 -28.62 -1.44
CA ALA A 446 -1.44 -28.84 -2.85
C ALA A 446 -0.81 -27.75 -3.73
N PHE A 447 -0.65 -26.51 -3.23
CA PHE A 447 -0.11 -25.39 -3.99
C PHE A 447 1.43 -25.40 -4.09
N ILE A 448 2.14 -25.78 -3.02
CA ILE A 448 3.60 -25.74 -2.92
C ILE A 448 4.19 -27.07 -3.39
N ASP A 449 5.14 -27.01 -4.33
CA ASP A 449 5.94 -28.18 -4.73
C ASP A 449 7.42 -27.95 -4.34
N THR A 450 7.80 -28.46 -3.17
CA THR A 450 9.14 -28.26 -2.61
C THR A 450 10.22 -29.13 -3.25
N ARG A 451 9.86 -30.16 -4.05
CA ARG A 451 10.83 -31.12 -4.64
C ARG A 451 12.00 -30.41 -5.33
N PHE A 452 11.70 -29.36 -6.09
CA PHE A 452 12.69 -28.59 -6.84
C PHE A 452 13.58 -27.74 -5.94
N ALA A 453 12.96 -27.03 -4.97
CA ALA A 453 13.69 -26.22 -3.98
C ALA A 453 14.54 -27.08 -3.04
N ASP A 454 14.06 -28.27 -2.67
CA ASP A 454 14.80 -29.21 -1.84
C ASP A 454 16.15 -29.59 -2.45
N GLN A 455 16.21 -29.75 -3.76
CA GLN A 455 17.44 -30.03 -4.48
C GLN A 455 18.26 -28.73 -4.66
N ALA A 456 17.67 -27.67 -5.20
CA ALA A 456 18.35 -26.43 -5.56
C ALA A 456 18.98 -25.71 -4.36
N CYS A 457 18.32 -25.73 -3.20
CA CYS A 457 18.79 -25.03 -2.02
C CYS A 457 19.79 -25.86 -1.16
N ARG A 458 19.95 -27.17 -1.42
CA ARG A 458 20.93 -28.03 -0.74
C ARG A 458 22.35 -27.91 -1.30
N GLU A 459 22.49 -27.68 -2.61
CA GLU A 459 23.78 -27.64 -3.30
C GLU A 459 24.41 -26.24 -3.17
N GLY A 460 25.31 -26.08 -2.20
CA GLY A 460 26.32 -25.01 -2.19
C GLY A 460 26.12 -23.86 -1.20
N GLY A 461 26.53 -24.05 0.06
CA GLY A 461 26.81 -22.97 0.99
C GLY A 461 26.49 -23.26 2.46
N PRO A 462 26.93 -22.44 3.41
CA PRO A 462 26.70 -22.63 4.86
C PRO A 462 25.24 -22.59 5.31
N GLY A 463 24.28 -22.56 4.38
CA GLY A 463 22.84 -22.75 4.64
C GLY A 463 22.31 -24.17 4.37
N ALA A 464 23.15 -25.11 3.93
CA ALA A 464 22.75 -26.40 3.36
C ALA A 464 22.26 -27.47 4.36
N ALA A 465 22.31 -27.25 5.65
CA ALA A 465 21.92 -28.22 6.67
C ALA A 465 21.01 -27.55 7.68
N ARG A 466 19.76 -27.27 7.27
CA ARG A 466 18.73 -26.89 8.24
C ARG A 466 17.50 -27.77 8.02
N THR A 467 17.42 -28.81 8.85
CA THR A 467 16.19 -29.54 9.18
C THR A 467 15.11 -28.57 9.66
N GLU A 468 13.85 -28.95 9.56
CA GLU A 468 12.61 -28.22 9.91
C GLU A 468 12.62 -27.38 11.22
N GLY A 469 13.68 -27.40 12.01
CA GLY A 469 13.81 -26.73 13.32
C GLY A 469 14.88 -25.63 13.41
N GLY A 470 15.51 -25.12 12.35
CA GLY A 470 16.68 -24.27 12.48
C GLY A 470 16.87 -23.07 11.55
N ARG A 471 15.88 -22.68 10.74
CA ARG A 471 15.89 -21.38 10.05
C ARG A 471 15.35 -20.30 11.00
N PRO A 472 15.96 -19.10 11.07
CA PRO A 472 15.25 -17.98 11.63
C PRO A 472 14.05 -17.75 10.69
N GLY A 473 12.85 -18.09 11.15
CA GLY A 473 11.61 -17.81 10.45
C GLY A 473 11.48 -16.33 10.15
N SER A 474 10.62 -15.98 9.19
CA SER A 474 10.21 -14.60 9.03
C SER A 474 9.60 -14.12 10.36
N ALA A 475 10.00 -12.96 10.84
CA ALA A 475 9.54 -12.43 12.10
C ALA A 475 8.73 -11.15 11.88
N LEU A 476 7.45 -11.18 12.30
CA LEU A 476 6.64 -9.98 12.41
C LEU A 476 7.17 -9.11 13.54
N LYS A 477 7.74 -7.95 13.20
CA LYS A 477 8.32 -6.97 14.12
C LYS A 477 7.37 -5.83 14.47
N LEU A 478 6.06 -6.05 14.39
CA LEU A 478 5.05 -5.01 14.54
C LEU A 478 5.17 -4.24 15.86
N GLN A 479 5.50 -4.91 16.96
CA GLN A 479 5.66 -4.26 18.26
C GLN A 479 6.93 -3.39 18.32
N GLU A 480 8.06 -3.93 17.86
CA GLU A 480 9.34 -3.19 17.77
C GLU A 480 9.21 -1.98 16.82
N PHE A 481 8.53 -2.16 15.70
CA PHE A 481 8.25 -1.10 14.74
C PHE A 481 7.40 0.01 15.37
N LYS A 482 6.37 -0.34 16.16
CA LYS A 482 5.55 0.61 16.91
C LYS A 482 6.38 1.42 17.90
N GLU A 483 7.25 0.76 18.65
CA GLU A 483 8.15 1.40 19.61
C GLU A 483 9.13 2.35 18.91
N LYS A 484 9.73 1.92 17.80
CA LYS A 484 10.60 2.75 16.96
C LYS A 484 9.88 3.99 16.40
N GLN A 485 8.64 3.83 15.92
CA GLN A 485 7.81 4.94 15.45
C GLN A 485 7.40 5.89 16.60
N ALA A 486 7.12 5.37 17.77
CA ALA A 486 6.83 6.16 18.96
C ALA A 486 8.05 6.99 19.40
N LEU A 487 9.25 6.40 19.34
CA LEU A 487 10.53 7.09 19.58
C LEU A 487 10.78 8.21 18.56
N ALA A 488 10.64 7.94 17.27
CA ALA A 488 10.77 8.94 16.21
C ALA A 488 9.74 10.08 16.31
N SER A 489 8.64 9.89 17.05
CA SER A 489 7.63 10.92 17.30
C SER A 489 8.03 11.95 18.36
N ARG A 490 9.11 11.73 19.10
CA ARG A 490 9.55 12.58 20.23
C ARG A 490 10.31 13.85 19.81
N GLU A 491 10.86 13.89 18.61
CA GLU A 491 11.50 15.09 18.07
C GLU A 491 10.46 16.13 17.64
N GLY A 492 10.65 17.41 18.01
CA GLY A 492 9.78 18.47 17.55
C GLY A 492 9.70 19.69 18.48
N LYS A 493 8.77 20.59 18.17
CA LYS A 493 8.50 21.76 19.00
C LYS A 493 7.45 21.43 20.06
N TYR A 494 7.78 21.73 21.30
CA TYR A 494 6.93 21.49 22.46
C TYR A 494 6.60 22.79 23.18
N LEU A 495 5.34 22.94 23.54
CA LEU A 495 4.92 23.96 24.49
C LEU A 495 5.23 23.45 25.90
N VAL A 496 6.11 24.14 26.61
CA VAL A 496 6.48 23.80 27.99
C VAL A 496 5.60 24.56 28.96
N PHE A 497 5.09 23.85 29.95
CA PHE A 497 4.26 24.42 31.05
C PHE A 497 4.62 23.78 32.38
N ALA A 498 4.21 24.39 33.48
CA ALA A 498 4.47 23.93 34.82
C ALA A 498 3.21 23.39 35.50
N LEU A 499 3.38 22.33 36.30
CA LEU A 499 2.45 21.86 37.32
C LEU A 499 3.24 21.64 38.61
N GLY A 500 3.03 22.48 39.59
CA GLY A 500 3.85 22.54 40.83
C GLY A 500 5.30 22.86 40.51
N SER A 501 6.20 21.97 40.93
CA SER A 501 7.65 22.06 40.67
C SER A 501 8.11 21.43 39.36
N GLU A 502 7.24 20.65 38.73
CA GLU A 502 7.59 19.85 37.58
C GLU A 502 7.26 20.56 36.25
N ARG A 503 8.06 20.30 35.25
CA ARG A 503 7.90 20.84 33.90
C ARG A 503 7.37 19.74 32.97
N TYR A 504 6.35 20.08 32.21
CA TYR A 504 5.72 19.23 31.24
C TYR A 504 5.79 19.85 29.86
N GLY A 505 5.78 19.03 28.81
CA GLY A 505 5.76 19.49 27.42
C GLY A 505 4.71 18.74 26.61
N ILE A 506 3.94 19.48 25.82
CA ILE A 506 3.01 18.92 24.82
C ILE A 506 3.40 19.39 23.43
N GLY A 507 3.14 18.59 22.40
CA GLY A 507 3.42 18.96 21.02
C GLY A 507 2.75 20.28 20.66
N ILE A 508 3.50 21.25 20.11
CA ILE A 508 2.94 22.57 19.77
C ILE A 508 1.83 22.49 18.73
N LEU A 509 1.81 21.43 17.91
CA LEU A 509 0.80 21.23 16.88
C LEU A 509 -0.54 20.78 17.44
N ASP A 510 -0.55 20.22 18.65
CA ASP A 510 -1.76 19.81 19.35
C ASP A 510 -2.42 21.01 20.04
N VAL A 511 -1.69 22.12 20.20
CA VAL A 511 -2.15 23.35 20.83
C VAL A 511 -2.85 24.23 19.80
N ARG A 512 -4.09 24.60 20.10
CA ARG A 512 -4.89 25.52 19.26
C ARG A 512 -4.82 26.95 19.76
N GLU A 513 -4.93 27.13 21.06
CA GLU A 513 -4.95 28.45 21.68
C GLU A 513 -4.56 28.36 23.18
N ILE A 514 -4.03 29.41 23.73
CA ILE A 514 -3.77 29.56 25.19
C ILE A 514 -4.57 30.75 25.66
N ILE A 515 -5.43 30.55 26.67
CA ILE A 515 -6.30 31.58 27.21
C ILE A 515 -6.09 31.70 28.72
N GLY A 516 -6.36 32.88 29.26
CA GLY A 516 -6.44 33.08 30.70
C GLY A 516 -7.62 32.32 31.31
N MET A 517 -7.61 32.19 32.64
CA MET A 517 -8.76 31.63 33.36
C MET A 517 -10.03 32.45 33.10
N MET A 518 -11.11 31.74 32.81
CA MET A 518 -12.44 32.32 32.58
C MET A 518 -13.50 31.52 33.35
N GLY A 519 -14.75 31.98 33.33
CA GLY A 519 -15.85 31.26 33.99
C GLY A 519 -16.04 29.87 33.43
N ILE A 520 -16.02 28.86 34.29
CA ILE A 520 -16.26 27.46 33.95
C ILE A 520 -17.63 27.06 34.48
N HIS A 521 -18.48 26.48 33.63
CA HIS A 521 -19.79 25.98 34.03
C HIS A 521 -19.62 24.50 34.45
N GLU A 522 -19.79 24.26 35.76
CA GLU A 522 -19.66 22.91 36.32
C GLU A 522 -20.80 22.00 35.82
N LEU A 523 -20.48 20.76 35.50
CA LEU A 523 -21.46 19.74 35.16
C LEU A 523 -21.58 18.70 36.30
N PRO A 524 -22.81 18.28 36.65
CA PRO A 524 -23.03 17.32 37.72
C PRO A 524 -22.50 15.92 37.35
N HIS A 525 -22.11 15.15 38.39
CA HIS A 525 -21.69 13.75 38.29
C HIS A 525 -20.42 13.47 37.47
N MET A 526 -19.54 14.47 37.26
CA MET A 526 -18.27 14.30 36.56
C MET A 526 -17.11 14.01 37.54
N PRO A 527 -16.01 13.36 37.05
CA PRO A 527 -14.82 13.13 37.86
C PRO A 527 -14.20 14.44 38.38
N PRO A 528 -13.49 14.43 39.52
CA PRO A 528 -12.95 15.66 40.16
C PRO A 528 -11.99 16.47 39.26
N PHE A 529 -11.28 15.83 38.34
CA PHE A 529 -10.38 16.48 37.40
C PHE A 529 -11.12 17.18 36.25
N PHE A 530 -12.37 16.85 36.00
CA PHE A 530 -13.22 17.52 35.03
C PHE A 530 -13.90 18.72 35.68
N LYS A 531 -13.49 19.93 35.29
CA LYS A 531 -13.97 21.16 35.93
C LYS A 531 -15.29 21.68 35.35
N GLY A 532 -15.68 21.21 34.18
CA GLY A 532 -16.90 21.65 33.50
C GLY A 532 -16.65 22.05 32.06
N VAL A 533 -17.40 23.00 31.55
CA VAL A 533 -17.31 23.50 30.18
C VAL A 533 -17.14 25.01 30.13
N ILE A 534 -16.49 25.50 29.08
CA ILE A 534 -16.39 26.93 28.75
C ILE A 534 -17.04 27.19 27.39
N ASN A 535 -17.59 28.39 27.20
CA ASN A 535 -17.97 28.85 25.86
C ASN A 535 -16.82 29.68 25.28
N LEU A 536 -16.20 29.20 24.24
CA LEU A 536 -15.13 29.90 23.53
C LEU A 536 -15.56 30.09 22.06
N ARG A 537 -15.91 31.35 21.73
CA ARG A 537 -16.35 31.72 20.36
C ARG A 537 -17.51 30.85 19.86
N ASP A 538 -18.56 30.73 20.64
CA ASP A 538 -19.78 29.94 20.36
C ASP A 538 -19.56 28.43 20.27
N ARG A 539 -18.44 27.94 20.83
CA ARG A 539 -18.17 26.51 20.97
C ARG A 539 -18.09 26.14 22.45
N VAL A 540 -18.80 25.09 22.79
CA VAL A 540 -18.75 24.51 24.14
C VAL A 540 -17.53 23.58 24.20
N ILE A 541 -16.55 23.93 25.04
CA ILE A 541 -15.27 23.19 25.17
C ILE A 541 -15.19 22.62 26.57
N PRO A 542 -15.03 21.30 26.74
CA PRO A 542 -14.79 20.65 28.01
C PRO A 542 -13.44 21.08 28.58
N VAL A 543 -13.38 21.26 29.92
CA VAL A 543 -12.17 21.72 30.62
C VAL A 543 -11.83 20.76 31.75
N LEU A 544 -10.58 20.33 31.77
CA LEU A 544 -10.04 19.49 32.83
C LEU A 544 -8.83 20.15 33.52
N ASP A 545 -8.68 19.86 34.81
CA ASP A 545 -7.54 20.30 35.61
C ASP A 545 -6.48 19.18 35.59
N LEU A 546 -5.31 19.50 35.01
CA LEU A 546 -4.25 18.51 34.79
C LEU A 546 -3.58 18.08 36.10
N ARG A 547 -3.57 18.97 37.14
CA ARG A 547 -3.09 18.62 38.47
C ARG A 547 -3.94 17.49 39.07
N LEU A 548 -5.26 17.67 39.03
CA LEU A 548 -6.19 16.66 39.55
C LEU A 548 -6.18 15.38 38.73
N LYS A 549 -5.98 15.49 37.44
CA LYS A 549 -5.81 14.30 36.55
C LYS A 549 -4.57 13.49 36.93
N PHE A 550 -3.50 14.16 37.37
CA PHE A 550 -2.26 13.52 37.85
C PHE A 550 -2.27 13.25 39.36
N SER A 551 -3.44 13.22 39.98
CA SER A 551 -3.60 12.96 41.42
C SER A 551 -2.77 13.92 42.32
N MET A 552 -2.46 15.12 41.81
CA MET A 552 -1.80 16.17 42.60
C MET A 552 -2.82 16.94 43.46
N GLU A 553 -2.36 17.61 44.53
CA GLU A 553 -3.23 18.45 45.37
C GLU A 553 -3.79 19.63 44.57
N ALA A 554 -5.08 19.91 44.82
CA ALA A 554 -5.75 21.09 44.26
C ALA A 554 -5.09 22.38 44.79
N THR A 555 -4.88 23.34 43.90
CA THR A 555 -4.33 24.65 44.24
C THR A 555 -5.23 25.74 43.74
N ALA A 556 -5.32 26.85 44.51
CA ALA A 556 -6.09 28.00 44.07
C ALA A 556 -5.51 28.61 42.78
N TYR A 557 -6.38 28.87 41.83
CA TYR A 557 -5.98 29.50 40.57
C TYR A 557 -5.48 30.94 40.81
N ASN A 558 -4.44 31.32 40.09
CA ASN A 558 -3.80 32.64 40.24
C ASN A 558 -3.62 33.31 38.86
N ALA A 559 -3.02 34.49 38.81
CA ALA A 559 -2.86 35.28 37.60
C ALA A 559 -2.00 34.59 36.50
N ARG A 560 -1.24 33.54 36.83
CA ARG A 560 -0.44 32.74 35.87
C ARG A 560 -1.14 31.48 35.40
N THR A 561 -2.18 31.05 36.12
CA THR A 561 -2.97 29.87 35.74
C THR A 561 -3.68 30.16 34.42
N CYS A 562 -3.61 29.24 33.50
CA CYS A 562 -4.19 29.37 32.15
C CYS A 562 -4.80 28.07 31.67
N ILE A 563 -5.62 28.16 30.62
CA ILE A 563 -6.23 27.06 29.93
C ILE A 563 -5.53 26.92 28.56
N ILE A 564 -4.94 25.78 28.28
CA ILE A 564 -4.42 25.45 26.99
C ILE A 564 -5.51 24.67 26.24
N ILE A 565 -5.98 25.19 25.11
CA ILE A 565 -6.94 24.51 24.24
C ILE A 565 -6.16 23.59 23.33
N VAL A 566 -6.40 22.31 23.47
CA VAL A 566 -5.76 21.25 22.68
C VAL A 566 -6.79 20.52 21.83
N GLU A 567 -6.34 19.96 20.73
CA GLU A 567 -7.16 19.08 19.90
C GLU A 567 -6.79 17.63 20.20
N ILE A 568 -7.73 16.87 20.75
CA ILE A 568 -7.57 15.47 21.11
C ILE A 568 -8.25 14.59 20.05
N SER A 569 -7.52 13.63 19.50
CA SER A 569 -8.03 12.69 18.51
C SER A 569 -8.78 11.53 19.18
N GLY A 570 -10.08 11.43 18.97
CA GLY A 570 -10.93 10.37 19.53
C GLY A 570 -11.52 9.45 18.46
N VAL A 571 -12.17 8.35 18.88
CA VAL A 571 -12.81 7.36 18.02
C VAL A 571 -13.89 7.96 17.10
N ARG A 572 -14.52 9.07 17.50
CA ARG A 572 -15.59 9.77 16.77
C ARG A 572 -15.14 11.04 16.04
N GLY A 573 -13.84 11.34 15.99
CA GLY A 573 -13.28 12.56 15.42
C GLY A 573 -12.39 13.30 16.41
N SER A 574 -11.88 14.50 16.03
CA SER A 574 -11.10 15.34 16.93
C SER A 574 -12.02 16.24 17.75
N THR A 575 -11.70 16.38 19.03
CA THR A 575 -12.45 17.21 19.99
C THR A 575 -11.52 18.26 20.60
N LEU A 576 -11.96 19.51 20.65
CA LEU A 576 -11.26 20.55 21.38
C LEU A 576 -11.48 20.36 22.88
N THR A 577 -10.41 20.40 23.65
CA THR A 577 -10.41 20.21 25.10
C THR A 577 -9.52 21.28 25.75
N GLY A 578 -9.98 21.92 26.80
CA GLY A 578 -9.18 22.82 27.61
C GLY A 578 -8.47 22.08 28.74
N ILE A 579 -7.18 22.29 28.90
CA ILE A 579 -6.39 21.77 30.03
C ILE A 579 -5.92 22.95 30.91
N ILE A 580 -6.24 22.91 32.18
CA ILE A 580 -5.77 23.91 33.15
C ILE A 580 -4.39 23.54 33.62
N VAL A 581 -3.46 24.50 33.53
CA VAL A 581 -2.07 24.38 33.98
C VAL A 581 -1.68 25.57 34.85
N ASP A 582 -0.66 25.42 35.71
CA ASP A 582 -0.24 26.48 36.64
C ASP A 582 0.34 27.70 35.92
N SER A 583 1.14 27.43 34.88
CA SER A 583 1.68 28.47 33.99
C SER A 583 2.25 27.86 32.70
N VAL A 584 2.22 28.64 31.65
CA VAL A 584 2.96 28.32 30.39
C VAL A 584 4.31 29.04 30.44
N SER A 585 5.38 28.36 30.00
CA SER A 585 6.74 28.89 30.01
C SER A 585 7.18 29.35 28.61
N GLU A 586 7.46 28.41 27.73
CA GLU A 586 8.08 28.69 26.41
C GLU A 586 7.79 27.58 25.41
N VAL A 587 8.12 27.83 24.14
CA VAL A 587 8.14 26.80 23.10
C VAL A 587 9.59 26.42 22.82
N VAL A 588 9.93 25.17 23.03
CA VAL A 588 11.27 24.63 22.82
C VAL A 588 11.31 23.66 21.64
N ASN A 589 12.42 23.63 20.92
CA ASN A 589 12.69 22.59 19.93
C ASN A 589 13.49 21.49 20.62
N ILE A 590 12.96 20.28 20.63
CA ILE A 590 13.54 19.09 21.27
C ILE A 590 14.01 18.14 20.17
N HIS A 591 15.26 17.71 20.27
CA HIS A 591 15.87 16.70 19.39
C HIS A 591 15.86 15.33 20.07
N ASP A 592 15.86 14.27 19.28
CA ASP A 592 15.72 12.89 19.77
C ASP A 592 16.83 12.50 20.75
N ASP A 593 18.07 12.99 20.54
CA ASP A 593 19.23 12.81 21.42
C ASP A 593 19.07 13.46 22.82
N GLN A 594 18.10 14.34 22.98
CA GLN A 594 17.77 15.00 24.25
C GLN A 594 16.69 14.26 25.05
N VAL A 595 16.05 13.24 24.47
CA VAL A 595 14.90 12.55 25.07
C VAL A 595 15.31 11.16 25.56
N GLU A 596 15.14 10.93 26.86
CA GLU A 596 15.29 9.60 27.47
C GLU A 596 13.92 8.95 27.69
N ASP A 597 13.92 7.62 27.73
CA ASP A 597 12.71 6.87 28.06
C ASP A 597 12.26 7.16 29.49
N ALA A 598 10.94 7.18 29.69
CA ALA A 598 10.41 7.27 31.03
C ALA A 598 10.86 6.06 31.86
N PRO A 599 11.35 6.26 33.10
CA PRO A 599 11.67 5.14 33.96
C PRO A 599 10.47 4.21 34.13
N ALA A 600 10.72 2.90 34.10
CA ALA A 600 9.68 1.89 34.29
C ALA A 600 9.22 1.86 35.77
N PHE A 601 8.45 2.85 36.18
CA PHE A 601 7.82 2.89 37.51
C PHE A 601 6.39 2.35 37.42
N GLY A 602 6.21 1.09 37.82
CA GLY A 602 4.91 0.49 38.09
C GLY A 602 4.09 0.09 36.85
N SER A 603 3.18 -0.83 37.05
CA SER A 603 2.23 -1.35 36.05
C SER A 603 0.97 -0.48 35.89
N GLY A 604 1.08 0.84 36.00
CA GLY A 604 -0.07 1.75 36.00
C GLY A 604 -0.33 2.42 34.65
N ALA A 605 -1.59 2.72 34.37
CA ALA A 605 -2.07 3.45 33.17
C ALA A 605 -1.41 4.84 32.99
N GLU A 606 -0.86 5.42 34.04
CA GLU A 606 -0.20 6.73 34.07
C GLU A 606 1.12 6.78 33.28
N SER A 607 1.86 5.67 33.20
CA SER A 607 3.12 5.61 32.42
C SER A 607 2.88 5.60 30.91
N SER A 608 1.69 5.24 30.46
CA SER A 608 1.36 5.20 29.02
C SER A 608 1.19 6.58 28.38
N MET A 609 1.00 7.63 29.20
CA MET A 609 0.81 9.02 28.73
C MET A 609 2.13 9.78 28.53
N ILE A 610 3.24 9.23 29.01
CA ILE A 610 4.56 9.88 28.94
C ILE A 610 5.27 9.42 27.68
N LEU A 611 5.58 10.36 26.78
CA LEU A 611 6.40 10.09 25.58
C LEU A 611 7.88 9.90 25.92
N GLY A 612 8.37 10.57 26.95
CA GLY A 612 9.76 10.54 27.38
C GLY A 612 10.11 11.72 28.29
N MET A 613 11.38 11.80 28.69
CA MET A 613 11.93 12.86 29.52
C MET A 613 12.98 13.64 28.72
N ALA A 614 12.71 14.90 28.39
CA ALA A 614 13.66 15.76 27.69
C ALA A 614 14.62 16.46 28.67
N LYS A 615 15.92 16.32 28.42
CA LYS A 615 16.98 17.05 29.14
C LYS A 615 17.20 18.41 28.48
N LEU A 616 16.67 19.44 29.09
CA LEU A 616 16.84 20.82 28.65
C LEU A 616 17.78 21.60 29.58
N LYS A 617 18.25 22.77 29.15
CA LYS A 617 19.16 23.60 29.95
C LYS A 617 18.63 23.95 31.35
N GLU A 618 17.30 24.05 31.47
CA GLU A 618 16.59 24.44 32.69
C GLU A 618 16.12 23.24 33.54
N GLY A 619 16.50 22.02 33.18
CA GLY A 619 16.14 20.80 33.90
C GLY A 619 15.43 19.76 33.00
N VAL A 620 14.84 18.75 33.63
CA VAL A 620 14.09 17.70 32.95
C VAL A 620 12.68 18.18 32.66
N THR A 621 12.17 17.93 31.45
CA THR A 621 10.80 18.20 31.04
C THR A 621 10.13 16.89 30.65
N ILE A 622 8.98 16.57 31.24
CA ILE A 622 8.21 15.36 30.97
C ILE A 622 7.36 15.60 29.73
N LEU A 623 7.60 14.85 28.67
CA LEU A 623 6.85 14.97 27.41
C LEU A 623 5.59 14.11 27.48
N LEU A 624 4.44 14.73 27.20
CA LEU A 624 3.13 14.09 27.27
C LEU A 624 2.57 13.81 25.87
N ASP A 625 1.94 12.65 25.74
CA ASP A 625 1.06 12.31 24.62
C ASP A 625 -0.35 12.77 24.95
N ILE A 626 -0.80 13.84 24.30
CA ILE A 626 -2.08 14.45 24.63
C ILE A 626 -3.27 13.56 24.23
N ASP A 627 -3.12 12.75 23.19
CA ASP A 627 -4.17 11.83 22.75
C ASP A 627 -4.38 10.68 23.76
N ARG A 628 -3.32 10.29 24.48
CA ARG A 628 -3.38 9.27 25.53
C ARG A 628 -3.77 9.82 26.91
N LEU A 629 -3.76 11.13 27.05
CA LEU A 629 -4.16 11.80 28.30
C LEU A 629 -5.61 11.48 28.65
N MET A 630 -6.46 11.25 27.62
CA MET A 630 -7.85 10.87 27.74
C MET A 630 -8.05 9.41 27.37
N HIS A 631 -8.30 8.55 28.34
CA HIS A 631 -8.69 7.18 28.04
C HIS A 631 -10.02 7.16 27.28
N THR A 632 -10.18 6.19 26.35
CA THR A 632 -11.31 6.08 25.42
C THR A 632 -12.68 6.15 26.09
N HIS A 633 -12.80 5.70 27.34
CA HIS A 633 -14.04 5.73 28.13
C HIS A 633 -14.38 7.15 28.61
N GLU A 634 -13.40 7.89 29.09
CA GLU A 634 -13.56 9.27 29.58
C GLU A 634 -13.88 10.25 28.43
N ALA A 635 -13.29 10.02 27.24
CA ALA A 635 -13.59 10.83 26.06
C ALA A 635 -15.05 10.64 25.56
N VAL A 636 -15.61 9.44 25.73
CA VAL A 636 -17.02 9.16 25.38
C VAL A 636 -17.99 9.82 26.37
N GLU A 637 -17.66 9.80 27.66
CA GLU A 637 -18.47 10.47 28.70
C GLU A 637 -18.44 11.98 28.53
N MET A 638 -17.29 12.56 28.16
CA MET A 638 -17.15 14.00 27.89
C MET A 638 -17.91 14.43 26.62
N ALA A 639 -17.86 13.64 25.55
CA ALA A 639 -18.61 13.94 24.33
C ALA A 639 -20.13 13.87 24.55
N ALA A 640 -20.59 12.96 25.42
CA ALA A 640 -21.99 12.88 25.81
C ALA A 640 -22.43 14.08 26.68
N ALA A 641 -21.55 14.54 27.56
CA ALA A 641 -21.79 15.71 28.42
C ALA A 641 -21.82 17.05 27.65
N THR A 642 -20.98 17.18 26.59
CA THR A 642 -20.99 18.38 25.72
C THR A 642 -22.22 18.42 24.81
N GLY A 643 -22.71 17.28 24.27
CA GLY A 643 -23.96 17.22 23.54
C GLY A 643 -25.19 17.57 24.38
N ALA A 644 -25.19 17.23 25.68
CA ALA A 644 -26.22 17.65 26.62
C ALA A 644 -26.14 19.12 27.00
N ALA A 645 -24.96 19.77 26.88
CA ALA A 645 -24.77 21.20 27.18
C ALA A 645 -25.16 22.10 25.99
N GLU A 646 -25.11 21.62 24.75
CA GLU A 646 -25.58 22.34 23.56
C GLU A 646 -27.13 22.54 23.57
N GLU A 647 -27.90 21.70 24.30
CA GLU A 647 -29.33 21.87 24.48
C GLU A 647 -29.68 22.93 25.55
N VAL A 648 -28.72 23.42 26.34
CA VAL A 648 -28.93 24.34 27.46
C VAL A 648 -28.48 25.77 27.13
N PHE A 649 -27.75 26.01 26.06
CA PHE A 649 -27.31 27.29 25.52
C PHE A 649 -27.97 27.63 24.18
#